data_5424382f5bee7d16ba7344fbc2b7a005
#
_entry.id   5424382f5bee7d16ba7344fbc2b7a005
#
_cell.length_a   1.000
_cell.length_b   1.000
_cell.length_c   1.000
_cell.angle_alpha   90.00
_cell.angle_beta   90.00
_cell.angle_gamma   90.00
#
_symmetry.space_group_name_H-M   'P 1'
#
loop_
_entity.id
_entity.type
_entity.pdbx_description
1 polymer ?
#
loop_
_entity_poly.entity_id
_entity_poly.type
_entity_poly.pdbx_seq_one_letter_code
_entity_poly.pdbx_strand_id
1 'polypeptide(L)'
;MSSLTRRDFVRSAALAALATQLPRAVSAANIPTTAANATPEASGAVGPTVRWLDGAPPAVQSGVTWGMPWPRGKNTKQTTFSLRDGATEIPVQSWPLAFWPDGSLKWTAHAVPAGQVPAADSLVEAGTPRAPATPLVVRETGDSIEVDTGVIVARLARAGAVIVTSVRRGEQEILRGGRLVALRQGTPDTAAEPELQAGEIATVTVEQPGPVRAVVKIEGRHASATDGRRWLPFVVRLYFYAGGEAIRVMHTFVHDGDERKESIRGIGLRFDVPLRGELHDRHIRFSGEGNGLFGEAVRTVTGLRRDAGAAVRAAQIAGEATPPVASWDPRAGKRMHLVPAFADWSLFQSSADGFEIRKRTAEGCSWLTAARGQRAGGLGYVGTPKGGVAFGVRNFWQSYPGELAIAGATSDVAGVTAWLWSPRSGAMDLRGYRDGAEMGTYAEQLEGLEITYEDYEPGFDRPEGVARTSELFIWALAATPSRAHLAQLAEVVRTPPVVVTTPEYLHSCDVFGGLWAPADRSNSARAAIEDRLDWAFRFYEGQREERRWYGFWNFGDVMHTYDADRHEWRYDVGGFAWDNSELSTDIWLWLHFLRTGRAEVFRFAEAMTRHTGEVDVHHLGRFAPLGSRHNVLHWGCSAKQLRISTATNRRYYYYLTGDERVGDLLHEQVEAVRALATVQANRKVAPDRVTAPDPNAKEVYAGFGTDWGSAAAAWLTEWERTGDPKMRDRLLASMRTIGAQPRGFFTGGGRLELATGAFALAANDRVTVSHLSAVFGLVEVCAELVQLLDEPAFRSAWLDYCTLYNAPAAEQRQRLGEALRGNNLRQAHSRLTAFAARTNGDAALARRAWREFIEGERGDSGLSRPPESRRVNGPDVLRPVDEAAWVSTNGTAQWGLAAIECLALVGESIPEDVR
;
A
#
# COMPACT_ATOMS: atom_id res chain seq x y z
N MET A 1 31.72 -19.55 -31.21
CA MET A 1 30.84 -19.26 -30.08
C MET A 1 30.28 -17.86 -30.32
N SER A 2 29.07 -17.77 -30.84
CA SER A 2 28.42 -16.48 -31.13
C SER A 2 27.91 -15.86 -29.84
N SER A 3 28.32 -14.65 -29.54
CA SER A 3 27.87 -13.87 -28.38
C SER A 3 26.36 -13.69 -28.43
N LEU A 4 25.64 -14.32 -27.53
CA LEU A 4 24.23 -14.03 -27.27
C LEU A 4 24.11 -12.60 -26.76
N THR A 5 23.31 -11.78 -27.41
CA THR A 5 23.05 -10.41 -26.96
C THR A 5 22.05 -10.42 -25.79
N ARG A 6 22.00 -9.37 -24.98
CA ARG A 6 21.00 -9.16 -23.92
C ARG A 6 19.54 -9.36 -24.42
N ARG A 7 19.30 -9.10 -25.70
CA ARG A 7 18.01 -9.40 -26.36
C ARG A 7 17.73 -10.91 -26.43
N ASP A 8 18.76 -11.71 -26.68
CA ASP A 8 18.64 -13.16 -26.79
C ASP A 8 18.52 -13.80 -25.40
N PHE A 9 19.15 -13.22 -24.37
CA PHE A 9 19.03 -13.66 -22.99
C PHE A 9 17.63 -13.40 -22.41
N VAL A 10 17.04 -12.22 -22.67
CA VAL A 10 15.65 -11.91 -22.28
C VAL A 10 14.67 -12.84 -23.02
N ARG A 11 14.97 -13.22 -24.26
CA ARG A 11 14.25 -14.26 -24.99
C ARG A 11 14.37 -15.64 -24.34
N SER A 12 15.55 -15.99 -23.84
CA SER A 12 15.81 -17.30 -23.22
C SER A 12 15.22 -17.40 -21.80
N ALA A 13 15.26 -16.33 -21.01
CA ALA A 13 14.70 -16.32 -19.65
C ALA A 13 13.17 -16.42 -19.65
N ALA A 14 12.49 -15.75 -20.60
CA ALA A 14 11.05 -15.95 -20.82
C ALA A 14 10.70 -17.35 -21.34
N LEU A 15 11.68 -18.08 -21.91
CA LEU A 15 11.54 -19.39 -22.52
C LEU A 15 11.97 -20.55 -21.61
N ALA A 16 12.86 -20.34 -20.66
CA ALA A 16 13.33 -21.39 -19.74
C ALA A 16 12.26 -21.80 -18.71
N ALA A 17 11.27 -20.94 -18.47
CA ALA A 17 10.11 -21.28 -17.61
C ALA A 17 9.10 -22.25 -18.27
N LEU A 18 9.30 -22.66 -19.54
CA LEU A 18 8.31 -23.38 -20.33
C LEU A 18 8.72 -24.80 -20.81
N ALA A 19 9.84 -25.35 -20.36
CA ALA A 19 10.28 -26.65 -20.86
C ALA A 19 10.81 -27.60 -19.78
N THR A 20 9.92 -28.32 -19.09
CA THR A 20 10.21 -29.69 -18.60
C THR A 20 8.93 -30.53 -18.58
N GLN A 21 9.07 -31.80 -19.02
CA GLN A 21 8.03 -32.78 -19.30
C GLN A 21 7.41 -33.39 -18.03
N LEU A 22 6.11 -33.68 -18.11
CA LEU A 22 5.26 -34.29 -17.07
C LEU A 22 5.42 -35.81 -16.92
N PRO A 23 5.20 -36.39 -15.76
CA PRO A 23 4.57 -37.70 -15.59
C PRO A 23 3.18 -37.63 -14.95
N ARG A 24 2.44 -38.70 -15.16
CA ARG A 24 1.00 -38.90 -15.01
C ARG A 24 0.42 -38.80 -13.60
N ALA A 25 -0.86 -38.38 -13.57
CA ALA A 25 -1.76 -38.16 -12.47
C ALA A 25 -1.95 -39.30 -11.43
N VAL A 26 -2.17 -38.90 -10.18
CA VAL A 26 -2.91 -39.67 -9.17
C VAL A 26 -3.97 -38.76 -8.52
N SER A 27 -5.14 -39.36 -8.34
CA SER A 27 -6.44 -38.80 -7.97
C SER A 27 -6.51 -37.95 -6.69
N ALA A 28 -7.32 -36.90 -6.74
CA ALA A 28 -7.64 -35.97 -5.66
C ALA A 28 -8.61 -36.57 -4.62
N ALA A 29 -8.36 -36.29 -3.35
CA ALA A 29 -9.31 -36.48 -2.24
C ALA A 29 -10.00 -35.15 -1.89
N ASN A 30 -11.32 -35.21 -1.74
CA ASN A 30 -12.24 -34.11 -1.49
C ASN A 30 -11.96 -33.36 -0.17
N ILE A 31 -11.90 -32.02 -0.24
CA ILE A 31 -12.02 -31.12 0.92
C ILE A 31 -13.44 -30.50 0.85
N PRO A 32 -14.20 -30.46 1.92
CA PRO A 32 -15.54 -29.91 1.91
C PRO A 32 -15.57 -28.41 1.80
N THR A 33 -16.14 -27.90 0.72
CA THR A 33 -16.48 -26.49 0.51
C THR A 33 -17.76 -26.17 1.30
N THR A 34 -17.65 -25.38 2.36
CA THR A 34 -18.76 -24.63 2.92
C THR A 34 -18.44 -23.14 2.89
N ALA A 35 -18.73 -22.51 1.77
CA ALA A 35 -19.00 -21.10 1.71
C ALA A 35 -20.21 -20.91 0.79
N ALA A 36 -21.31 -20.51 1.37
CA ALA A 36 -22.53 -20.20 0.66
C ALA A 36 -22.27 -19.05 -0.30
N ASN A 37 -22.41 -19.31 -1.60
CA ASN A 37 -22.52 -18.28 -2.63
C ASN A 37 -23.86 -17.56 -2.40
N ALA A 38 -23.81 -16.39 -1.77
CA ALA A 38 -24.87 -15.40 -1.90
C ALA A 38 -24.65 -14.71 -3.25
N THR A 39 -25.38 -15.11 -4.27
CA THR A 39 -25.56 -14.31 -5.49
C THR A 39 -26.23 -13.00 -5.10
N PRO A 40 -25.68 -11.83 -5.46
CA PRO A 40 -26.41 -10.58 -5.31
C PRO A 40 -27.59 -10.61 -6.29
N GLU A 41 -28.79 -10.48 -5.77
CA GLU A 41 -29.97 -10.19 -6.59
C GLU A 41 -29.77 -8.82 -7.27
N ALA A 42 -29.67 -8.82 -8.57
CA ALA A 42 -29.64 -7.62 -9.38
C ALA A 42 -31.08 -7.09 -9.52
N SER A 43 -31.43 -6.06 -8.75
CA SER A 43 -32.48 -5.13 -9.16
C SER A 43 -32.47 -3.86 -8.30
N GLY A 44 -31.95 -2.79 -8.82
CA GLY A 44 -32.06 -1.43 -8.30
C GLY A 44 -31.35 -0.49 -9.26
N ALA A 45 -31.89 0.69 -9.50
CA ALA A 45 -31.23 1.72 -10.31
C ALA A 45 -29.79 1.90 -9.78
N VAL A 46 -28.80 1.85 -10.69
CA VAL A 46 -27.39 2.07 -10.37
C VAL A 46 -27.24 3.51 -9.86
N GLY A 47 -27.27 3.68 -8.54
CA GLY A 47 -27.22 4.96 -7.85
C GLY A 47 -25.91 5.19 -7.10
N PRO A 48 -25.62 6.41 -6.65
CA PRO A 48 -24.44 6.75 -5.86
C PRO A 48 -24.57 6.26 -4.42
N THR A 49 -24.75 4.96 -4.23
CA THR A 49 -24.87 4.33 -2.91
C THR A 49 -23.51 3.87 -2.40
N VAL A 50 -23.39 3.77 -1.08
CA VAL A 50 -22.18 3.31 -0.40
C VAL A 50 -22.45 2.02 0.38
N ARG A 51 -21.41 1.21 0.53
CA ARG A 51 -21.43 -0.01 1.33
C ARG A 51 -20.14 -0.17 2.12
N TRP A 52 -20.21 -0.94 3.18
CA TRP A 52 -19.01 -1.36 3.88
C TRP A 52 -18.25 -2.39 3.05
N LEU A 53 -16.94 -2.20 2.92
CA LEU A 53 -16.07 -3.13 2.19
C LEU A 53 -16.18 -4.56 2.73
N ASP A 54 -16.19 -4.70 4.06
CA ASP A 54 -16.26 -5.98 4.77
C ASP A 54 -17.71 -6.44 5.02
N GLY A 55 -18.69 -5.87 4.33
CA GLY A 55 -20.10 -6.28 4.30
C GLY A 55 -20.97 -5.75 5.43
N ALA A 56 -20.40 -5.28 6.55
CA ALA A 56 -21.14 -4.76 7.69
C ALA A 56 -20.45 -3.56 8.33
N PRO A 57 -21.19 -2.64 8.98
CA PRO A 57 -20.62 -1.55 9.74
C PRO A 57 -19.78 -2.08 10.91
N PRO A 58 -18.66 -1.41 11.27
CA PRO A 58 -17.83 -1.82 12.39
C PRO A 58 -18.58 -1.65 13.71
N ALA A 59 -18.26 -2.52 14.68
CA ALA A 59 -18.82 -2.43 16.03
C ALA A 59 -18.39 -1.12 16.76
N VAL A 60 -17.22 -0.59 16.44
CA VAL A 60 -16.71 0.70 16.92
C VAL A 60 -16.66 1.68 15.76
N GLN A 61 -17.45 2.70 15.85
CA GLN A 61 -17.65 3.70 14.81
C GLN A 61 -16.76 4.93 15.07
N SER A 62 -15.52 4.85 14.66
CA SER A 62 -14.49 5.89 14.92
C SER A 62 -14.49 7.05 13.92
N GLY A 63 -15.46 7.11 13.01
CA GLY A 63 -15.45 7.98 11.82
C GLY A 63 -14.74 7.30 10.66
N VAL A 64 -15.13 7.64 9.44
CA VAL A 64 -14.56 7.04 8.22
C VAL A 64 -14.53 8.04 7.08
N THR A 65 -13.56 7.84 6.16
CA THR A 65 -13.40 8.64 4.94
C THR A 65 -13.36 7.69 3.74
N TRP A 66 -13.98 8.07 2.62
CA TRP A 66 -13.95 7.33 1.36
C TRP A 66 -14.00 8.27 0.17
N GLY A 67 -13.62 7.77 -1.00
CA GLY A 67 -13.75 8.48 -2.27
C GLY A 67 -14.90 7.95 -3.11
N MET A 68 -15.50 8.82 -3.93
CA MET A 68 -16.64 8.51 -4.79
C MET A 68 -16.53 9.21 -6.14
N PRO A 69 -16.72 8.49 -7.26
CA PRO A 69 -16.69 9.09 -8.59
C PRO A 69 -18.04 9.69 -9.00
N TRP A 70 -18.00 10.56 -10.00
CA TRP A 70 -19.17 11.18 -10.59
C TRP A 70 -19.09 11.17 -12.12
N PRO A 71 -20.20 10.93 -12.82
CA PRO A 71 -20.26 11.09 -14.25
C PRO A 71 -19.91 12.51 -14.69
N ARG A 72 -19.25 12.64 -15.84
CA ARG A 72 -18.86 13.93 -16.42
C ARG A 72 -20.06 14.87 -16.59
N GLY A 73 -19.89 16.14 -16.21
CA GLY A 73 -20.93 17.17 -16.30
C GLY A 73 -22.00 17.14 -15.24
N LYS A 74 -22.03 16.10 -14.34
CA LYS A 74 -23.11 15.95 -13.36
C LYS A 74 -23.03 16.95 -12.21
N ASN A 75 -21.84 17.14 -11.62
CA ASN A 75 -21.65 17.98 -10.44
C ASN A 75 -20.57 19.04 -10.71
N THR A 76 -20.82 20.27 -10.27
CA THR A 76 -19.85 21.37 -10.40
C THR A 76 -18.95 21.44 -9.14
N LYS A 77 -17.89 22.24 -9.21
CA LYS A 77 -16.99 22.48 -8.07
C LYS A 77 -17.72 23.03 -6.83
N GLN A 78 -18.86 23.71 -7.01
CA GLN A 78 -19.67 24.30 -5.96
C GLN A 78 -20.72 23.34 -5.39
N THR A 79 -20.89 22.17 -5.99
CA THR A 79 -21.85 21.18 -5.50
C THR A 79 -21.48 20.72 -4.09
N THR A 80 -22.42 20.83 -3.17
CA THR A 80 -22.37 20.23 -1.84
C THR A 80 -23.14 18.91 -1.84
N PHE A 81 -22.85 18.04 -0.89
CA PHE A 81 -23.41 16.69 -0.85
C PHE A 81 -24.10 16.42 0.48
N SER A 82 -25.23 15.73 0.43
CA SER A 82 -25.90 15.11 1.57
C SER A 82 -25.70 13.60 1.54
N LEU A 83 -25.74 12.99 2.71
CA LEU A 83 -25.70 11.54 2.89
C LEU A 83 -26.98 11.09 3.59
N ARG A 84 -27.69 10.12 3.01
CA ARG A 84 -28.96 9.62 3.51
C ARG A 84 -28.97 8.12 3.70
N ASP A 85 -29.47 7.69 4.84
CA ASP A 85 -29.89 6.31 5.13
C ASP A 85 -31.41 6.27 5.24
N GLY A 86 -32.08 5.92 4.15
CA GLY A 86 -33.52 6.06 4.03
C GLY A 86 -33.98 7.51 4.28
N ALA A 87 -34.75 7.73 5.31
CA ALA A 87 -35.23 9.06 5.71
C ALA A 87 -34.25 9.82 6.63
N THR A 88 -33.19 9.17 7.12
CA THR A 88 -32.25 9.75 8.07
C THR A 88 -31.09 10.42 7.34
N GLU A 89 -30.86 11.69 7.61
CA GLU A 89 -29.66 12.38 7.13
C GLU A 89 -28.48 12.15 8.09
N ILE A 90 -27.34 11.74 7.53
CA ILE A 90 -26.07 11.56 8.24
C ILE A 90 -25.18 12.78 7.96
N PRO A 91 -24.57 13.40 8.99
CA PRO A 91 -23.61 14.48 8.77
C PRO A 91 -22.45 14.02 7.88
N VAL A 92 -22.11 14.83 6.90
CA VAL A 92 -21.04 14.53 5.95
C VAL A 92 -20.23 15.77 5.63
N GLN A 93 -18.90 15.63 5.56
CA GLN A 93 -17.98 16.62 5.01
C GLN A 93 -17.45 16.10 3.69
N SER A 94 -17.46 16.94 2.65
CA SER A 94 -17.03 16.53 1.31
C SER A 94 -16.03 17.53 0.74
N TRP A 95 -15.07 17.01 -0.06
CA TRP A 95 -14.09 17.83 -0.78
C TRP A 95 -13.72 17.18 -2.11
N PRO A 96 -13.30 17.98 -3.12
CA PRO A 96 -12.89 17.43 -4.41
C PRO A 96 -11.57 16.66 -4.31
N LEU A 97 -11.46 15.55 -5.03
CA LEU A 97 -10.22 14.81 -5.27
C LEU A 97 -9.76 14.95 -6.72
N ALA A 98 -10.67 15.08 -7.67
CA ALA A 98 -10.36 15.25 -9.09
C ALA A 98 -11.49 15.92 -9.87
N PHE A 99 -11.13 16.50 -11.01
CA PHE A 99 -12.03 17.16 -11.94
C PHE A 99 -11.95 16.54 -13.34
N TRP A 100 -13.09 16.56 -14.05
CA TRP A 100 -13.14 16.31 -15.47
C TRP A 100 -12.59 17.51 -16.25
N PRO A 101 -12.23 17.34 -17.53
CA PRO A 101 -11.72 18.45 -18.38
C PRO A 101 -12.65 19.66 -18.50
N ASP A 102 -13.96 19.47 -18.33
CA ASP A 102 -14.97 20.53 -18.34
C ASP A 102 -15.10 21.27 -16.99
N GLY A 103 -14.27 20.90 -16.00
CA GLY A 103 -14.27 21.47 -14.64
C GLY A 103 -15.34 20.89 -13.71
N SER A 104 -16.15 19.94 -14.17
CA SER A 104 -17.06 19.19 -13.29
C SER A 104 -16.29 18.23 -12.38
N LEU A 105 -16.89 17.86 -11.24
CA LEU A 105 -16.29 16.92 -10.29
C LEU A 105 -16.18 15.52 -10.92
N LYS A 106 -14.97 14.95 -10.93
CA LYS A 106 -14.71 13.55 -11.30
C LYS A 106 -14.68 12.63 -10.07
N TRP A 107 -14.02 13.07 -9.01
CA TRP A 107 -13.96 12.37 -7.73
C TRP A 107 -14.12 13.35 -6.58
N THR A 108 -14.85 12.92 -5.56
CA THR A 108 -14.94 13.59 -4.26
C THR A 108 -14.59 12.63 -3.15
N ALA A 109 -13.98 13.17 -2.08
CA ALA A 109 -13.92 12.44 -0.81
C ALA A 109 -15.03 12.90 0.10
N HIS A 110 -15.46 11.98 0.98
CA HIS A 110 -16.50 12.18 1.97
C HIS A 110 -16.04 11.64 3.32
N ALA A 111 -16.41 12.32 4.39
CA ALA A 111 -16.14 11.89 5.76
C ALA A 111 -17.39 12.00 6.62
N VAL A 112 -17.59 11.01 7.51
CA VAL A 112 -18.67 11.00 8.51
C VAL A 112 -18.11 10.99 9.92
N PRO A 113 -18.84 11.57 10.91
CA PRO A 113 -18.39 11.63 12.30
C PRO A 113 -18.43 10.25 12.97
N ALA A 114 -17.77 10.15 14.12
CA ALA A 114 -17.85 8.97 14.97
C ALA A 114 -19.30 8.76 15.48
N GLY A 115 -19.70 7.51 15.62
CA GLY A 115 -21.04 7.14 16.09
C GLY A 115 -22.18 7.34 15.11
N GLN A 116 -21.90 7.82 13.89
CA GLN A 116 -22.89 8.07 12.85
C GLN A 116 -22.37 7.55 11.51
N VAL A 117 -22.44 6.26 11.30
CA VAL A 117 -21.94 5.62 10.09
C VAL A 117 -23.06 5.33 9.10
N PRO A 118 -22.79 5.34 7.79
CA PRO A 118 -23.77 4.95 6.80
C PRO A 118 -24.16 3.47 6.98
N ALA A 119 -25.43 3.15 6.82
CA ALA A 119 -25.86 1.78 6.60
C ALA A 119 -25.49 1.35 5.17
N ALA A 120 -25.59 0.06 4.90
CA ALA A 120 -25.50 -0.42 3.53
C ALA A 120 -26.56 0.29 2.65
N ASP A 121 -26.17 0.65 1.44
CA ASP A 121 -27.01 1.37 0.45
C ASP A 121 -27.38 2.80 0.81
N SER A 122 -26.70 3.43 1.78
CA SER A 122 -26.85 4.88 2.02
C SER A 122 -26.49 5.67 0.76
N LEU A 123 -27.35 6.67 0.45
CA LEU A 123 -27.26 7.45 -0.79
C LEU A 123 -26.45 8.73 -0.58
N VAL A 124 -25.46 8.96 -1.44
CA VAL A 124 -24.75 10.26 -1.57
C VAL A 124 -25.36 11.03 -2.73
N GLU A 125 -25.88 12.21 -2.49
CA GLU A 125 -26.52 13.05 -3.51
C GLU A 125 -26.15 14.52 -3.37
N ALA A 126 -26.31 15.28 -4.46
CA ALA A 126 -26.18 16.73 -4.38
C ALA A 126 -27.25 17.31 -3.43
N GLY A 127 -26.82 18.05 -2.43
CA GLY A 127 -27.72 18.59 -1.40
C GLY A 127 -26.95 19.34 -0.32
N THR A 128 -27.68 19.95 0.60
CA THR A 128 -27.10 20.65 1.75
C THR A 128 -26.67 19.63 2.79
N PRO A 129 -25.39 19.56 3.19
CA PRO A 129 -24.95 18.61 4.22
C PRO A 129 -25.58 18.96 5.57
N ARG A 130 -26.02 17.94 6.29
CA ARG A 130 -26.38 18.08 7.71
C ARG A 130 -25.10 18.36 8.52
N ALA A 131 -25.15 19.32 9.42
CA ALA A 131 -24.09 19.57 10.38
C ALA A 131 -24.05 18.47 11.46
N PRO A 132 -22.88 18.06 11.96
CA PRO A 132 -22.79 17.18 13.12
C PRO A 132 -23.37 17.87 14.36
N ALA A 133 -23.98 17.08 15.27
CA ALA A 133 -24.55 17.60 16.50
C ALA A 133 -23.52 18.35 17.37
N THR A 134 -22.27 17.85 17.38
CA THR A 134 -21.12 18.51 17.99
C THR A 134 -20.05 18.63 16.91
N PRO A 135 -19.92 19.79 16.23
CA PRO A 135 -18.91 20.02 15.24
C PRO A 135 -17.51 19.93 15.83
N LEU A 136 -16.60 19.30 15.11
CA LEU A 136 -15.18 19.36 15.42
C LEU A 136 -14.68 20.79 15.19
N VAL A 137 -13.88 21.30 16.11
CA VAL A 137 -13.33 22.66 16.06
C VAL A 137 -11.81 22.61 16.14
N VAL A 138 -11.14 23.27 15.22
CA VAL A 138 -9.69 23.50 15.24
C VAL A 138 -9.43 24.97 15.62
N ARG A 139 -8.60 25.19 16.63
CA ARG A 139 -8.15 26.52 17.05
C ARG A 139 -6.64 26.58 16.91
N GLU A 140 -6.15 27.56 16.17
CA GLU A 140 -4.74 27.79 15.94
C GLU A 140 -4.24 29.00 16.77
N THR A 141 -3.11 28.80 17.44
CA THR A 141 -2.35 29.87 18.10
C THR A 141 -0.92 29.90 17.53
N GLY A 142 -0.11 30.89 17.99
CA GLY A 142 1.27 30.99 17.51
C GLY A 142 2.15 29.78 17.85
N ASP A 143 1.88 29.10 18.95
CA ASP A 143 2.67 28.00 19.51
C ASP A 143 1.99 26.64 19.50
N SER A 144 0.69 26.57 19.25
CA SER A 144 -0.08 25.31 19.32
C SER A 144 -1.29 25.29 18.40
N ILE A 145 -1.76 24.07 18.13
CA ILE A 145 -3.05 23.77 17.50
C ILE A 145 -3.86 22.97 18.50
N GLU A 146 -5.09 23.39 18.75
CA GLU A 146 -6.05 22.66 19.56
C GLU A 146 -7.14 22.09 18.67
N VAL A 147 -7.38 20.78 18.81
CA VAL A 147 -8.43 20.05 18.08
C VAL A 147 -9.42 19.52 19.11
N ASP A 148 -10.64 20.04 19.06
CA ASP A 148 -11.76 19.67 19.92
C ASP A 148 -12.76 18.83 19.11
N THR A 149 -12.87 17.55 19.45
CA THR A 149 -13.82 16.64 18.79
C THR A 149 -15.21 16.64 19.40
N GLY A 150 -15.38 17.37 20.51
CA GLY A 150 -16.56 17.32 21.38
C GLY A 150 -16.52 16.21 22.43
N VAL A 151 -15.54 15.29 22.35
CA VAL A 151 -15.29 14.20 23.31
C VAL A 151 -13.89 14.32 23.92
N ILE A 152 -12.92 14.60 23.09
CA ILE A 152 -11.53 14.86 23.52
C ILE A 152 -11.06 16.21 22.97
N VAL A 153 -10.13 16.82 23.70
CA VAL A 153 -9.40 18.01 23.27
C VAL A 153 -7.92 17.65 23.20
N ALA A 154 -7.38 17.63 21.98
CA ALA A 154 -5.96 17.37 21.72
C ALA A 154 -5.23 18.69 21.47
N ARG A 155 -4.11 18.92 22.16
CA ARG A 155 -3.22 20.06 21.94
C ARG A 155 -1.93 19.59 21.30
N LEU A 156 -1.60 20.17 20.15
CA LEU A 156 -0.44 19.85 19.32
C LEU A 156 0.53 21.03 19.34
N ALA A 157 1.82 20.76 19.48
CA ALA A 157 2.84 21.80 19.42
C ALA A 157 3.21 22.15 17.97
N ARG A 158 3.63 23.40 17.76
CA ARG A 158 4.16 23.86 16.45
C ARG A 158 5.67 23.77 16.33
N ALA A 159 6.39 23.50 17.41
CA ALA A 159 7.85 23.38 17.46
C ALA A 159 8.30 22.47 18.59
N GLY A 160 9.57 22.08 18.56
CA GLY A 160 10.18 21.22 19.57
C GLY A 160 9.99 19.73 19.29
N ALA A 161 10.21 18.90 20.32
CA ALA A 161 10.22 17.45 20.17
C ALA A 161 8.89 16.78 20.56
N VAL A 162 7.97 17.50 21.20
CA VAL A 162 6.67 16.99 21.64
C VAL A 162 5.62 17.36 20.62
N ILE A 163 5.10 16.40 19.87
CA ILE A 163 4.08 16.64 18.84
C ILE A 163 2.67 16.74 19.42
N VAL A 164 2.36 15.95 20.47
CA VAL A 164 1.08 15.99 21.19
C VAL A 164 1.39 16.39 22.63
N THR A 165 1.09 17.64 23.01
CA THR A 165 1.39 18.13 24.35
C THR A 165 0.46 17.53 25.39
N SER A 166 -0.85 17.44 25.07
CA SER A 166 -1.86 16.81 25.93
C SER A 166 -3.07 16.35 25.13
N VAL A 167 -3.74 15.33 25.65
CA VAL A 167 -5.11 14.95 25.25
C VAL A 167 -5.96 14.88 26.50
N ARG A 168 -7.05 15.67 26.51
CA ARG A 168 -7.96 15.77 27.65
C ARG A 168 -9.34 15.24 27.27
N ARG A 169 -10.04 14.73 28.30
CA ARG A 169 -11.46 14.39 28.24
C ARG A 169 -12.17 15.13 29.38
N GLY A 170 -12.94 16.13 29.02
CA GLY A 170 -13.37 17.13 30.00
C GLY A 170 -12.15 17.78 30.66
N GLU A 171 -12.15 17.87 31.99
CA GLU A 171 -11.06 18.43 32.77
C GLU A 171 -9.87 17.44 32.95
N GLN A 172 -10.04 16.19 32.59
CA GLN A 172 -9.06 15.18 32.89
C GLN A 172 -8.04 15.01 31.75
N GLU A 173 -6.75 15.15 32.05
CA GLU A 173 -5.69 14.77 31.15
C GLU A 173 -5.55 13.25 31.13
N ILE A 174 -5.68 12.65 29.92
CA ILE A 174 -5.59 11.20 29.71
C ILE A 174 -4.23 10.79 29.16
N LEU A 175 -3.63 11.65 28.33
CA LEU A 175 -2.35 11.41 27.68
C LEU A 175 -1.60 12.73 27.55
N ARG A 176 -0.27 12.68 27.63
CA ARG A 176 0.60 13.84 27.39
C ARG A 176 1.96 13.44 26.83
N GLY A 177 2.71 14.45 26.34
CA GLY A 177 4.11 14.30 25.95
C GLY A 177 4.34 13.35 24.78
N GLY A 178 3.36 13.28 23.85
CA GLY A 178 3.47 12.44 22.64
C GLY A 178 4.61 12.90 21.75
N ARG A 179 5.58 12.01 21.43
CA ARG A 179 6.76 12.31 20.64
C ARG A 179 7.23 11.10 19.85
N LEU A 180 7.85 11.35 18.70
CA LEU A 180 8.55 10.32 17.96
C LEU A 180 9.90 10.04 18.64
N VAL A 181 10.30 8.77 18.61
CA VAL A 181 11.57 8.31 19.15
C VAL A 181 12.27 7.41 18.14
N ALA A 182 13.58 7.57 18.00
CA ALA A 182 14.44 6.67 17.27
C ALA A 182 15.65 6.32 18.14
N LEU A 183 16.12 5.10 18.03
CA LEU A 183 17.37 4.65 18.62
C LEU A 183 18.39 4.50 17.49
N ARG A 184 19.39 5.38 17.49
CA ARG A 184 20.52 5.33 16.56
C ARG A 184 21.63 4.48 17.14
N GLN A 185 22.14 3.57 16.33
CA GLN A 185 23.32 2.76 16.62
C GLN A 185 24.34 3.00 15.52
N GLY A 186 25.60 2.69 15.73
CA GLY A 186 26.61 2.63 14.67
C GLY A 186 26.29 1.52 13.66
N THR A 187 27.28 0.78 13.22
CA THR A 187 27.02 -0.40 12.37
C THR A 187 26.21 -1.45 13.15
N PRO A 188 25.47 -2.34 12.48
CA PRO A 188 24.73 -3.40 13.15
C PRO A 188 25.57 -4.27 14.09
N ASP A 189 26.86 -4.38 13.81
CA ASP A 189 27.81 -5.20 14.56
C ASP A 189 28.39 -4.50 15.80
N THR A 190 28.07 -3.24 16.04
CA THR A 190 28.64 -2.49 17.16
C THR A 190 28.03 -2.92 18.50
N ALA A 191 28.88 -3.03 19.53
CA ALA A 191 28.44 -3.30 20.90
C ALA A 191 28.08 -2.03 21.69
N ALA A 192 28.21 -0.85 21.11
CA ALA A 192 27.87 0.42 21.75
C ALA A 192 26.37 0.51 22.03
N GLU A 193 26.02 1.13 23.16
CA GLU A 193 24.62 1.41 23.51
C GLU A 193 24.01 2.38 22.47
N PRO A 194 22.76 2.11 22.02
CA PRO A 194 22.11 2.96 21.05
C PRO A 194 21.72 4.32 21.68
N GLU A 195 21.87 5.37 20.91
CA GLU A 195 21.51 6.73 21.29
C GLU A 195 20.02 7.00 21.04
N LEU A 196 19.33 7.51 22.06
CA LEU A 196 17.95 7.97 21.93
C LEU A 196 17.89 9.31 21.22
N GLN A 197 17.10 9.38 20.16
CA GLN A 197 16.81 10.61 19.44
C GLN A 197 15.31 10.90 19.46
N ALA A 198 14.94 12.17 19.48
CA ALA A 198 13.55 12.59 19.42
C ALA A 198 13.24 13.26 18.07
N GLY A 199 11.99 13.12 17.62
CA GLY A 199 11.52 13.81 16.41
C GLY A 199 11.38 15.30 16.70
N GLU A 200 12.12 16.15 15.95
CA GLU A 200 12.05 17.61 16.05
C GLU A 200 11.16 18.17 14.94
N ILE A 201 10.16 18.95 15.31
CA ILE A 201 9.17 19.57 14.42
C ILE A 201 9.84 20.67 13.60
N ALA A 202 9.67 20.61 12.28
CA ALA A 202 10.04 21.70 11.36
C ALA A 202 8.82 22.52 10.93
N THR A 203 7.73 21.85 10.54
CA THR A 203 6.50 22.49 10.06
C THR A 203 5.25 21.76 10.57
N VAL A 204 4.18 22.54 10.79
CA VAL A 204 2.86 22.01 11.13
C VAL A 204 1.81 22.71 10.26
N THR A 205 0.99 21.93 9.59
CA THR A 205 -0.06 22.41 8.68
C THR A 205 -1.40 21.78 9.03
N VAL A 206 -2.45 22.59 9.16
CA VAL A 206 -3.82 22.11 9.21
C VAL A 206 -4.30 21.89 7.78
N GLU A 207 -4.32 20.64 7.32
CA GLU A 207 -4.75 20.29 5.97
C GLU A 207 -6.29 20.32 5.85
N GLN A 208 -6.98 19.98 6.95
CA GLN A 208 -8.45 20.08 7.05
C GLN A 208 -8.85 20.54 8.45
N PRO A 209 -9.71 21.57 8.56
CA PRO A 209 -10.08 22.14 9.86
C PRO A 209 -11.45 21.65 10.42
N GLY A 210 -12.10 20.65 9.84
CA GLY A 210 -13.46 20.24 10.24
C GLY A 210 -14.53 20.70 9.26
N PRO A 211 -15.83 20.59 9.58
CA PRO A 211 -16.42 20.34 10.92
C PRO A 211 -16.61 18.86 11.29
N VAL A 212 -16.42 17.92 10.36
CA VAL A 212 -16.59 16.48 10.61
C VAL A 212 -15.22 15.81 10.83
N ARG A 213 -14.24 16.14 9.99
CA ARG A 213 -12.89 15.58 10.02
C ARG A 213 -11.87 16.71 10.05
N ALA A 214 -10.85 16.58 10.92
CA ALA A 214 -9.66 17.41 10.87
C ALA A 214 -8.42 16.57 10.60
N VAL A 215 -7.47 17.15 9.85
CA VAL A 215 -6.17 16.57 9.56
C VAL A 215 -5.08 17.59 9.85
N VAL A 216 -4.12 17.18 10.69
CA VAL A 216 -2.95 17.99 11.00
C VAL A 216 -1.70 17.25 10.55
N LYS A 217 -0.96 17.84 9.62
CA LYS A 217 0.33 17.33 9.10
C LYS A 217 1.47 17.96 9.88
N ILE A 218 2.41 17.14 10.33
CA ILE A 218 3.61 17.53 11.07
C ILE A 218 4.81 16.94 10.34
N GLU A 219 5.77 17.77 9.98
CA GLU A 219 6.99 17.38 9.30
C GLU A 219 8.21 17.74 10.13
N GLY A 220 9.25 16.91 10.07
CA GLY A 220 10.46 17.15 10.85
C GLY A 220 11.55 16.09 10.61
N ARG A 221 12.52 16.06 11.53
CA ARG A 221 13.62 15.09 11.53
C ARG A 221 13.90 14.59 12.93
N HIS A 222 14.41 13.38 13.06
CA HIS A 222 14.94 12.92 14.34
C HIS A 222 16.27 13.64 14.62
N ALA A 223 16.43 14.12 15.84
CA ALA A 223 17.58 14.90 16.27
C ALA A 223 18.26 14.27 17.49
N SER A 224 19.58 14.25 17.45
CA SER A 224 20.46 13.88 18.55
C SER A 224 20.65 15.06 19.48
N ALA A 225 20.46 14.84 20.77
CA ALA A 225 20.79 15.84 21.80
C ALA A 225 22.31 15.92 22.08
N THR A 226 23.11 14.93 21.64
CA THR A 226 24.52 14.76 22.00
C THR A 226 25.45 15.41 20.96
N ASP A 227 25.21 15.12 19.66
CA ASP A 227 26.09 15.56 18.56
C ASP A 227 25.40 16.49 17.56
N GLY A 228 24.12 16.80 17.76
CA GLY A 228 23.32 17.64 16.87
C GLY A 228 22.98 17.00 15.52
N ARG A 229 23.28 15.71 15.33
CA ARG A 229 22.95 14.97 14.12
C ARG A 229 21.44 14.97 13.90
N ARG A 230 21.01 15.32 12.69
CA ARG A 230 19.62 15.26 12.23
C ARG A 230 19.51 14.27 11.08
N TRP A 231 18.60 13.30 11.20
CA TRP A 231 18.37 12.26 10.20
C TRP A 231 16.94 11.75 10.26
N LEU A 232 16.62 10.75 9.43
CA LEU A 232 15.29 10.14 9.31
C LEU A 232 14.19 11.22 9.27
N PRO A 233 14.07 11.96 8.16
CA PRO A 233 12.94 12.85 7.95
C PRO A 233 11.65 12.10 8.19
N PHE A 234 10.67 12.75 8.82
CA PHE A 234 9.36 12.16 9.06
C PHE A 234 8.23 13.06 8.61
N VAL A 235 7.13 12.43 8.27
CA VAL A 235 5.81 13.06 8.10
C VAL A 235 4.83 12.31 8.99
N VAL A 236 4.15 13.05 9.87
CA VAL A 236 3.06 12.52 10.70
C VAL A 236 1.77 13.25 10.34
N ARG A 237 0.71 12.48 10.08
CA ARG A 237 -0.64 13.04 9.99
C ARG A 237 -1.49 12.52 11.13
N LEU A 238 -2.16 13.43 11.81
CA LEU A 238 -3.09 13.16 12.90
C LEU A 238 -4.50 13.42 12.40
N TYR A 239 -5.35 12.41 12.48
CA TYR A 239 -6.73 12.46 12.03
C TYR A 239 -7.69 12.44 13.22
N PHE A 240 -8.63 13.36 13.19
CA PHE A 240 -9.67 13.51 14.20
C PHE A 240 -11.04 13.53 13.53
N TYR A 241 -12.04 12.95 14.19
CA TYR A 241 -13.43 12.98 13.73
C TYR A 241 -14.34 13.55 14.81
N ALA A 242 -15.35 14.32 14.41
CA ALA A 242 -16.37 14.86 15.32
C ALA A 242 -17.00 13.73 16.12
N GLY A 243 -17.18 13.91 17.44
CA GLY A 243 -17.68 12.88 18.35
C GLY A 243 -16.71 11.73 18.65
N GLY A 244 -15.50 11.77 18.09
CA GLY A 244 -14.50 10.71 18.24
C GLY A 244 -13.63 10.84 19.49
N GLU A 245 -13.24 9.72 20.07
CA GLU A 245 -12.27 9.60 21.17
C GLU A 245 -10.93 9.02 20.72
N ALA A 246 -10.81 8.78 19.40
CA ALA A 246 -9.63 8.23 18.76
C ALA A 246 -8.83 9.31 18.02
N ILE A 247 -7.51 9.14 18.02
CA ILE A 247 -6.56 9.81 17.13
C ILE A 247 -5.98 8.72 16.23
N ARG A 248 -6.24 8.80 14.92
CA ARG A 248 -5.55 7.95 13.92
C ARG A 248 -4.26 8.66 13.53
N VAL A 249 -3.15 7.96 13.54
CA VAL A 249 -1.82 8.48 13.26
C VAL A 249 -1.23 7.76 12.06
N MET A 250 -0.89 8.50 11.01
CA MET A 250 -0.06 8.00 9.91
C MET A 250 1.35 8.52 10.11
N HIS A 251 2.28 7.63 10.34
CA HIS A 251 3.69 7.95 10.54
C HIS A 251 4.51 7.44 9.37
N THR A 252 5.15 8.33 8.64
CA THR A 252 6.12 8.02 7.59
C THR A 252 7.50 8.47 8.03
N PHE A 253 8.52 7.64 7.83
CA PHE A 253 9.91 8.10 7.85
C PHE A 253 10.58 7.76 6.52
N VAL A 254 11.63 8.51 6.18
CA VAL A 254 12.47 8.27 5.01
C VAL A 254 13.89 8.01 5.50
N HIS A 255 14.54 6.97 4.98
CA HIS A 255 15.93 6.68 5.32
C HIS A 255 16.88 7.64 4.57
N ASP A 256 17.68 8.40 5.31
CA ASP A 256 18.69 9.34 4.78
C ASP A 256 20.05 9.19 5.48
N GLY A 257 20.25 8.06 6.17
CA GLY A 257 21.52 7.71 6.81
C GLY A 257 22.50 7.07 5.85
N ASP A 258 23.75 6.96 6.30
CA ASP A 258 24.77 6.09 5.67
C ASP A 258 24.67 4.70 6.33
N GLU A 259 24.10 3.71 5.62
CA GLU A 259 23.84 2.36 6.12
C GLU A 259 25.08 1.63 6.61
N ARG A 260 26.26 2.13 6.25
CA ARG A 260 27.55 1.59 6.70
C ARG A 260 28.06 2.22 8.00
N LYS A 261 27.43 3.30 8.47
CA LYS A 261 27.85 4.03 9.67
C LYS A 261 26.76 4.20 10.70
N GLU A 262 25.51 4.21 10.27
CA GLU A 262 24.33 4.49 11.10
C GLU A 262 23.25 3.45 10.84
N SER A 263 22.71 2.87 11.91
CA SER A 263 21.66 1.88 11.86
C SER A 263 20.51 2.28 12.77
N ILE A 264 19.29 1.95 12.36
CA ILE A 264 18.08 2.12 13.17
C ILE A 264 17.98 0.92 14.12
N ARG A 265 18.20 1.13 15.41
CA ARG A 265 18.03 0.11 16.45
C ARG A 265 16.57 0.01 16.90
N GLY A 266 15.83 1.11 16.83
CA GLY A 266 14.42 1.18 17.17
C GLY A 266 13.80 2.45 16.61
N ILE A 267 12.52 2.40 16.24
CA ILE A 267 11.74 3.56 15.83
C ILE A 267 10.29 3.41 16.33
N GLY A 268 9.70 4.47 16.86
CA GLY A 268 8.36 4.39 17.41
C GLY A 268 7.76 5.70 17.88
N LEU A 269 6.57 5.58 18.48
CA LEU A 269 5.83 6.68 19.10
C LEU A 269 5.77 6.44 20.61
N ARG A 270 6.19 7.44 21.41
CA ARG A 270 6.14 7.40 22.88
C ARG A 270 5.24 8.48 23.42
N PHE A 271 4.51 8.17 24.49
CA PHE A 271 3.70 9.10 25.27
C PHE A 271 3.55 8.67 26.71
N ASP A 272 3.11 9.59 27.56
CA ASP A 272 2.95 9.38 28.99
C ASP A 272 1.46 9.34 29.34
N VAL A 273 1.06 8.39 30.20
CA VAL A 273 -0.31 8.15 30.65
C VAL A 273 -0.39 8.39 32.17
N PRO A 274 -1.07 9.46 32.64
CA PRO A 274 -1.32 9.66 34.06
C PRO A 274 -2.18 8.54 34.64
N LEU A 275 -1.67 7.86 35.69
CA LEU A 275 -2.36 6.79 36.39
C LEU A 275 -2.86 7.26 37.76
N ARG A 276 -4.17 7.22 37.96
CA ARG A 276 -4.84 7.66 39.17
C ARG A 276 -5.48 6.47 39.90
N GLY A 277 -5.31 6.40 41.21
CA GLY A 277 -5.89 5.33 42.01
C GLY A 277 -4.88 4.26 42.39
N GLU A 278 -5.40 3.27 43.10
CA GLU A 278 -4.61 2.20 43.73
C GLU A 278 -4.01 1.23 42.69
N LEU A 279 -2.89 0.60 42.99
CA LEU A 279 -2.22 -0.32 42.09
C LEU A 279 -3.07 -1.54 41.70
N HIS A 280 -4.03 -1.93 42.52
CA HIS A 280 -4.96 -3.02 42.23
C HIS A 280 -6.11 -2.63 41.30
N ASP A 281 -6.32 -1.31 41.07
CA ASP A 281 -7.29 -0.75 40.11
C ASP A 281 -6.59 -0.29 38.80
N ARG A 282 -5.27 -0.50 38.66
CA ARG A 282 -4.55 -0.20 37.41
C ARG A 282 -4.46 -1.44 36.55
N HIS A 283 -4.86 -1.32 35.30
CA HIS A 283 -5.02 -2.45 34.40
C HIS A 283 -4.13 -2.35 33.18
N ILE A 284 -3.52 -3.48 32.82
CA ILE A 284 -2.77 -3.69 31.60
C ILE A 284 -3.53 -4.72 30.75
N ARG A 285 -3.68 -4.44 29.44
CA ARG A 285 -4.31 -5.34 28.47
C ARG A 285 -3.48 -5.38 27.19
N PHE A 286 -3.41 -6.55 26.55
CA PHE A 286 -2.86 -6.72 25.20
C PHE A 286 -3.75 -7.66 24.41
N SER A 287 -3.99 -7.32 23.13
CA SER A 287 -4.67 -8.25 22.22
C SER A 287 -3.74 -9.42 21.88
N GLY A 288 -4.28 -10.62 21.96
CA GLY A 288 -3.64 -11.88 21.56
C GLY A 288 -4.11 -12.32 20.17
N GLU A 289 -4.25 -13.62 20.00
CA GLU A 289 -4.72 -14.23 18.76
C GLU A 289 -6.23 -14.06 18.59
N GLY A 290 -6.67 -13.78 17.36
CA GLY A 290 -8.08 -13.56 17.05
C GLY A 290 -8.69 -12.47 17.94
N ASN A 291 -9.74 -12.81 18.67
CA ASN A 291 -10.40 -11.92 19.63
C ASN A 291 -9.88 -12.11 21.08
N GLY A 292 -8.81 -12.89 21.27
CA GLY A 292 -8.19 -13.14 22.56
C GLY A 292 -7.60 -11.89 23.19
N LEU A 293 -7.73 -11.75 24.50
CA LEU A 293 -7.21 -10.61 25.26
C LEU A 293 -6.49 -11.09 26.51
N PHE A 294 -5.19 -10.84 26.57
CA PHE A 294 -4.42 -10.90 27.79
C PHE A 294 -4.79 -9.72 28.70
N GLY A 295 -4.86 -9.94 30.03
CA GLY A 295 -5.11 -8.82 30.90
C GLY A 295 -4.89 -9.13 32.36
N GLU A 296 -4.16 -8.23 33.02
CA GLU A 296 -3.87 -8.26 34.44
C GLU A 296 -3.97 -6.90 35.08
N ALA A 297 -4.15 -6.89 36.41
CA ALA A 297 -3.94 -5.68 37.22
C ALA A 297 -2.46 -5.53 37.59
N VAL A 298 -2.00 -4.29 37.76
CA VAL A 298 -0.62 -3.98 38.20
C VAL A 298 -0.30 -4.69 39.52
N ARG A 299 -1.29 -4.80 40.44
CA ARG A 299 -1.25 -5.63 41.62
C ARG A 299 -2.50 -6.49 41.71
N THR A 300 -2.36 -7.80 41.65
CA THR A 300 -3.52 -8.71 41.66
C THR A 300 -4.12 -8.88 43.07
N VAL A 301 -5.45 -9.00 43.14
CA VAL A 301 -6.20 -9.40 44.35
C VAL A 301 -6.83 -10.79 44.17
N THR A 302 -6.64 -11.43 43.00
CA THR A 302 -7.15 -12.77 42.73
C THR A 302 -6.11 -13.81 43.12
N GLY A 303 -6.54 -15.04 43.48
CA GLY A 303 -5.64 -16.15 43.78
C GLY A 303 -4.92 -16.05 45.14
N LEU A 304 -5.30 -15.08 45.97
CA LEU A 304 -4.73 -14.94 47.32
C LEU A 304 -5.23 -16.04 48.26
N ARG A 305 -4.37 -16.56 49.11
CA ARG A 305 -4.76 -17.54 50.14
C ARG A 305 -5.80 -16.97 51.13
N ARG A 306 -5.80 -15.66 51.36
CA ARG A 306 -6.84 -14.92 52.04
C ARG A 306 -7.59 -14.08 51.08
N ASP A 307 -8.85 -14.39 50.89
CA ASP A 307 -9.70 -13.78 49.90
C ASP A 307 -10.05 -12.32 50.27
N ALA A 308 -9.86 -11.39 49.31
CA ALA A 308 -10.29 -10.01 49.50
C ALA A 308 -11.85 -9.85 49.46
N GLY A 309 -12.54 -10.85 48.93
CA GLY A 309 -13.99 -10.89 48.75
C GLY A 309 -14.40 -11.02 47.28
N ALA A 310 -15.52 -11.68 47.04
CA ALA A 310 -16.01 -11.97 45.67
C ALA A 310 -16.27 -10.70 44.87
N ALA A 311 -16.83 -9.66 45.50
CA ALA A 311 -17.09 -8.37 44.84
C ALA A 311 -15.79 -7.67 44.42
N VAL A 312 -14.73 -7.75 45.23
CA VAL A 312 -13.43 -7.17 44.92
C VAL A 312 -12.78 -7.89 43.73
N ARG A 313 -12.84 -9.22 43.72
CA ARG A 313 -12.30 -10.00 42.61
C ARG A 313 -13.06 -9.72 41.29
N ALA A 314 -14.39 -9.66 41.36
CA ALA A 314 -15.23 -9.41 40.19
C ALA A 314 -14.95 -8.01 39.60
N ALA A 315 -14.89 -6.96 40.41
CA ALA A 315 -14.55 -5.61 39.99
C ALA A 315 -13.17 -5.52 39.34
N GLN A 316 -12.14 -6.13 39.96
CA GLN A 316 -10.80 -6.13 39.39
C GLN A 316 -10.75 -6.87 38.04
N ILE A 317 -11.42 -8.03 37.90
CA ILE A 317 -11.47 -8.76 36.62
C ILE A 317 -12.18 -7.95 35.55
N ALA A 318 -13.28 -7.27 35.92
CA ALA A 318 -14.04 -6.41 35.01
C ALA A 318 -13.25 -5.14 34.61
N GLY A 319 -12.30 -4.68 35.41
CA GLY A 319 -11.60 -3.39 35.25
C GLY A 319 -12.34 -2.23 35.89
N GLU A 320 -13.28 -2.52 36.74
CA GLU A 320 -14.05 -1.56 37.53
C GLU A 320 -13.31 -1.14 38.81
N ALA A 321 -13.74 -0.05 39.43
CA ALA A 321 -13.22 0.34 40.75
C ALA A 321 -13.56 -0.73 41.79
N THR A 322 -12.55 -1.22 42.47
CA THR A 322 -12.77 -2.17 43.56
C THR A 322 -13.46 -1.49 44.76
N PRO A 323 -14.27 -2.22 45.56
CA PRO A 323 -14.76 -1.71 46.82
C PRO A 323 -13.61 -1.16 47.68
N PRO A 324 -13.85 -0.15 48.56
CA PRO A 324 -12.82 0.41 49.43
C PRO A 324 -12.10 -0.67 50.26
N VAL A 325 -10.78 -0.60 50.35
CA VAL A 325 -9.92 -1.60 51.07
C VAL A 325 -10.39 -1.86 52.52
N ALA A 326 -11.00 -0.83 53.16
CA ALA A 326 -11.58 -0.98 54.50
C ALA A 326 -12.74 -1.98 54.59
N SER A 327 -13.42 -2.26 53.49
CA SER A 327 -14.50 -3.25 53.40
C SER A 327 -14.01 -4.68 53.07
N TRP A 328 -12.72 -4.88 52.81
CA TRP A 328 -12.18 -6.20 52.44
C TRP A 328 -11.95 -7.02 53.71
N ASP A 329 -11.73 -8.37 53.57
CA ASP A 329 -11.20 -9.13 54.67
C ASP A 329 -9.92 -8.45 55.20
N PRO A 330 -9.87 -8.03 56.47
CA PRO A 330 -8.75 -7.30 57.03
C PRO A 330 -7.40 -8.02 56.91
N ARG A 331 -7.41 -9.35 56.78
CA ARG A 331 -6.21 -10.17 56.58
C ARG A 331 -5.64 -10.06 55.18
N ALA A 332 -6.48 -9.75 54.22
CA ALA A 332 -6.08 -9.41 52.83
C ALA A 332 -5.73 -7.92 52.73
N GLY A 333 -6.66 -7.02 53.10
CA GLY A 333 -6.53 -5.58 52.88
C GLY A 333 -5.27 -4.97 53.52
N LYS A 334 -4.99 -5.30 54.79
CA LYS A 334 -3.81 -4.81 55.51
C LYS A 334 -2.48 -5.35 55.00
N ARG A 335 -2.49 -6.37 54.16
CA ARG A 335 -1.28 -7.11 53.72
C ARG A 335 -1.06 -7.01 52.21
N MET A 336 -1.77 -6.16 51.48
CA MET A 336 -1.61 -5.98 50.03
C MET A 336 -0.19 -5.59 49.63
N HIS A 337 0.59 -4.98 50.49
CA HIS A 337 2.00 -4.67 50.24
C HIS A 337 2.88 -5.92 50.05
N LEU A 338 2.43 -7.10 50.51
CA LEU A 338 3.13 -8.39 50.33
C LEU A 338 2.88 -9.00 48.95
N VAL A 339 1.88 -8.50 48.20
CA VAL A 339 1.62 -8.92 46.84
C VAL A 339 2.47 -8.10 45.90
N PRO A 340 3.29 -8.71 45.03
CA PRO A 340 4.13 -7.97 44.11
C PRO A 340 3.29 -7.12 43.18
N ALA A 341 3.79 -5.92 42.86
CA ALA A 341 3.27 -5.10 41.79
C ALA A 341 4.25 -5.15 40.62
N PHE A 342 3.74 -5.16 39.38
CA PHE A 342 4.56 -5.18 38.20
C PHE A 342 4.56 -3.80 37.55
N ALA A 343 5.76 -3.25 37.33
CA ALA A 343 5.94 -1.91 36.77
C ALA A 343 5.95 -1.90 35.25
N ASP A 344 6.58 -2.90 34.61
CA ASP A 344 6.84 -2.89 33.19
C ASP A 344 6.26 -4.13 32.52
N TRP A 345 5.75 -3.89 31.32
CA TRP A 345 5.06 -4.87 30.48
C TRP A 345 5.45 -4.68 29.02
N SER A 346 5.53 -5.77 28.26
CA SER A 346 5.87 -5.73 26.85
C SER A 346 5.15 -6.84 26.10
N LEU A 347 4.50 -6.49 24.97
CA LEU A 347 4.05 -7.41 23.93
C LEU A 347 5.01 -7.26 22.76
N PHE A 348 5.81 -8.28 22.47
CA PHE A 348 6.78 -8.29 21.39
C PHE A 348 6.43 -9.34 20.34
N GLN A 349 6.21 -8.92 19.10
CA GLN A 349 6.02 -9.78 17.92
C GLN A 349 7.36 -9.94 17.23
N SER A 350 8.02 -11.07 17.39
CA SER A 350 9.38 -11.31 16.87
C SER A 350 9.42 -11.85 15.45
N SER A 351 8.33 -12.46 15.01
CA SER A 351 8.18 -13.04 13.66
C SER A 351 6.70 -13.04 13.26
N ALA A 352 6.39 -13.43 12.04
CA ALA A 352 5.00 -13.57 11.60
C ALA A 352 4.17 -14.56 12.42
N ASP A 353 4.81 -15.53 13.08
CA ASP A 353 4.16 -16.62 13.82
C ASP A 353 4.66 -16.74 15.26
N GLY A 354 5.14 -15.65 15.87
CA GLY A 354 5.63 -15.69 17.24
C GLY A 354 5.57 -14.36 17.99
N PHE A 355 4.79 -14.31 19.10
CA PHE A 355 4.85 -13.21 20.04
C PHE A 355 5.07 -13.69 21.48
N GLU A 356 5.57 -12.79 22.30
CA GLU A 356 5.75 -12.97 23.73
C GLU A 356 5.22 -11.76 24.51
N ILE A 357 4.45 -12.01 25.59
CA ILE A 357 4.10 -11.01 26.59
C ILE A 357 4.94 -11.31 27.83
N ARG A 358 5.62 -10.29 28.35
CA ARG A 358 6.44 -10.38 29.55
C ARG A 358 6.22 -9.19 30.48
N LYS A 359 6.54 -9.38 31.75
CA LYS A 359 6.43 -8.36 32.80
C LYS A 359 7.61 -8.43 33.78
N ARG A 360 7.88 -7.31 34.45
CA ARG A 360 8.87 -7.25 35.57
C ARG A 360 8.42 -6.27 36.64
N THR A 361 8.94 -6.43 37.82
CA THR A 361 8.53 -5.64 39.02
C THR A 361 9.15 -4.23 39.00
N ALA A 362 10.33 -4.06 38.44
CA ALA A 362 11.03 -2.78 38.35
C ALA A 362 12.07 -2.82 37.24
N GLU A 363 12.52 -1.64 36.78
CA GLU A 363 13.68 -1.51 35.92
C GLU A 363 14.91 -2.21 36.53
N GLY A 364 15.69 -2.90 35.69
CA GLY A 364 16.84 -3.72 36.16
C GLY A 364 16.47 -5.09 36.67
N CYS A 365 15.19 -5.37 37.00
CA CYS A 365 14.76 -6.72 37.42
C CYS A 365 14.58 -7.65 36.20
N SER A 366 14.70 -8.95 36.43
CA SER A 366 14.49 -10.00 35.43
C SER A 366 13.04 -9.98 34.90
N TRP A 367 12.90 -10.23 33.62
CA TRP A 367 11.61 -10.39 32.97
C TRP A 367 11.02 -11.77 33.24
N LEU A 368 9.73 -11.81 33.51
CA LEU A 368 8.90 -13.02 33.56
C LEU A 368 8.05 -13.11 32.32
N THR A 369 8.04 -14.27 31.66
CA THR A 369 7.11 -14.54 30.57
C THR A 369 5.71 -14.73 31.16
N ALA A 370 4.76 -13.90 30.68
CA ALA A 370 3.35 -13.96 31.08
C ALA A 370 2.52 -14.78 30.10
N ALA A 371 2.77 -14.63 28.77
CA ALA A 371 2.08 -15.37 27.73
C ALA A 371 2.93 -15.46 26.46
N ARG A 372 2.55 -16.38 25.56
CA ARG A 372 3.11 -16.54 24.21
C ARG A 372 1.98 -16.92 23.26
N GLY A 373 2.19 -16.65 21.99
CA GLY A 373 1.29 -17.05 20.90
C GLY A 373 1.90 -16.79 19.54
N GLN A 374 1.10 -16.90 18.49
CA GLN A 374 1.57 -16.74 17.13
C GLN A 374 1.42 -15.29 16.63
N ARG A 375 0.21 -14.77 16.52
CA ARG A 375 -0.13 -13.50 15.84
C ARG A 375 -0.93 -12.58 16.76
N ALA A 376 -0.28 -11.61 17.34
CA ALA A 376 -0.93 -10.64 18.20
C ALA A 376 -1.74 -9.62 17.39
N GLY A 377 -2.89 -9.20 17.94
CA GLY A 377 -3.79 -8.22 17.30
C GLY A 377 -3.28 -6.78 17.29
N GLY A 378 -2.10 -6.51 17.90
CA GLY A 378 -1.44 -5.21 17.82
C GLY A 378 -2.05 -4.10 18.68
N LEU A 379 -2.92 -4.41 19.67
CA LEU A 379 -3.50 -3.44 20.61
C LEU A 379 -2.95 -3.63 22.02
N GLY A 380 -2.60 -2.53 22.68
CA GLY A 380 -2.29 -2.42 24.12
C GLY A 380 -3.24 -1.46 24.83
N TYR A 381 -3.39 -1.62 26.13
CA TYR A 381 -4.13 -0.71 27.01
C TYR A 381 -3.42 -0.57 28.36
N VAL A 382 -3.39 0.67 28.87
CA VAL A 382 -3.02 0.99 30.25
C VAL A 382 -3.96 2.04 30.79
N GLY A 383 -4.47 1.83 31.98
CA GLY A 383 -5.36 2.79 32.60
C GLY A 383 -5.95 2.31 33.92
N THR A 384 -6.96 3.05 34.39
CA THR A 384 -7.67 2.85 35.65
C THR A 384 -9.17 3.04 35.40
N PRO A 385 -10.03 2.72 36.39
CA PRO A 385 -11.46 3.06 36.30
C PRO A 385 -11.75 4.56 36.11
N LYS A 386 -10.73 5.42 36.23
CA LYS A 386 -10.83 6.88 36.07
C LYS A 386 -10.22 7.38 34.75
N GLY A 387 -9.95 6.50 33.80
CA GLY A 387 -9.42 6.83 32.49
C GLY A 387 -8.15 6.06 32.16
N GLY A 388 -7.84 6.01 30.87
CA GLY A 388 -6.69 5.32 30.34
C GLY A 388 -6.56 5.45 28.82
N VAL A 389 -5.55 4.80 28.26
CA VAL A 389 -5.24 4.86 26.85
C VAL A 389 -5.21 3.45 26.25
N ALA A 390 -6.00 3.22 25.20
CA ALA A 390 -5.77 2.12 24.28
C ALA A 390 -4.93 2.64 23.11
N PHE A 391 -3.99 1.83 22.64
CA PHE A 391 -3.10 2.20 21.55
C PHE A 391 -2.78 0.96 20.71
N GLY A 392 -2.74 1.13 19.39
CA GLY A 392 -2.53 -0.01 18.50
C GLY A 392 -1.74 0.35 17.26
N VAL A 393 -1.08 -0.66 16.69
CA VAL A 393 -0.33 -0.59 15.43
C VAL A 393 -0.99 -1.53 14.43
N ARG A 394 -1.42 -0.98 13.31
CA ARG A 394 -1.98 -1.77 12.20
C ARG A 394 -0.92 -2.65 11.58
N ASN A 395 -1.32 -3.82 11.11
CA ASN A 395 -0.42 -4.83 10.52
C ASN A 395 0.73 -5.25 11.47
N PHE A 396 0.46 -5.29 12.78
CA PHE A 396 1.47 -5.47 13.81
C PHE A 396 2.30 -6.74 13.62
N TRP A 397 1.64 -7.89 13.41
CA TRP A 397 2.33 -9.17 13.20
C TRP A 397 2.84 -9.31 11.76
N GLN A 398 2.19 -8.68 10.78
CA GLN A 398 2.63 -8.70 9.39
C GLN A 398 3.93 -7.91 9.20
N SER A 399 4.06 -6.78 9.91
CA SER A 399 5.22 -5.88 9.82
C SER A 399 6.20 -6.08 10.98
N TYR A 400 6.33 -7.32 11.46
CA TYR A 400 7.31 -7.64 12.51
C TYR A 400 8.73 -7.15 12.11
N PRO A 401 9.61 -6.84 13.10
CA PRO A 401 9.44 -6.99 14.53
C PRO A 401 8.87 -5.74 15.20
N GLY A 402 7.68 -5.83 15.76
CA GLY A 402 7.01 -4.73 16.49
C GLY A 402 6.92 -5.00 18.00
N GLU A 403 6.77 -3.93 18.81
CA GLU A 403 6.60 -4.06 20.26
C GLU A 403 5.67 -3.00 20.83
N LEU A 404 4.77 -3.39 21.71
CA LEU A 404 3.98 -2.49 22.54
C LEU A 404 4.52 -2.56 23.98
N ALA A 405 5.14 -1.48 24.44
CA ALA A 405 5.79 -1.40 25.74
C ALA A 405 5.08 -0.44 26.69
N ILE A 406 4.91 -0.84 27.95
CA ILE A 406 4.37 -0.04 29.03
C ILE A 406 5.39 -0.09 30.16
N ALA A 407 5.88 1.05 30.60
CA ALA A 407 6.87 1.16 31.67
C ALA A 407 6.36 2.03 32.79
N GLY A 408 6.74 1.70 34.04
CA GLY A 408 6.43 2.50 35.25
C GLY A 408 4.94 2.47 35.63
N ALA A 409 4.19 1.42 35.35
CA ALA A 409 2.77 1.31 35.72
C ALA A 409 2.50 1.34 37.24
N THR A 410 3.52 1.16 38.07
CA THR A 410 3.47 1.35 39.51
C THR A 410 3.61 2.81 39.95
N SER A 411 4.05 3.71 39.09
CA SER A 411 4.19 5.15 39.33
C SER A 411 2.92 5.90 38.96
N ASP A 412 2.83 7.19 39.28
CA ASP A 412 1.66 8.04 38.92
C ASP A 412 1.57 8.36 37.42
N VAL A 413 2.59 8.00 36.67
CA VAL A 413 2.66 8.14 35.21
C VAL A 413 3.31 6.88 34.62
N ALA A 414 2.64 6.25 33.68
CA ALA A 414 3.21 5.18 32.87
C ALA A 414 3.72 5.75 31.55
N GLY A 415 4.92 5.36 31.14
CA GLY A 415 5.43 5.61 29.80
C GLY A 415 4.99 4.50 28.85
N VAL A 416 4.37 4.88 27.75
CA VAL A 416 3.95 3.95 26.69
C VAL A 416 4.78 4.17 25.45
N THR A 417 5.23 3.08 24.82
CA THR A 417 5.93 3.16 23.52
C THR A 417 5.37 2.11 22.58
N ALA A 418 4.87 2.57 21.45
CA ALA A 418 4.55 1.73 20.29
C ALA A 418 5.78 1.71 19.37
N TRP A 419 6.57 0.64 19.45
CA TRP A 419 7.73 0.43 18.60
C TRP A 419 7.28 -0.17 17.27
N LEU A 420 7.52 0.55 16.19
CA LEU A 420 7.32 0.08 14.81
C LEU A 420 8.42 -0.90 14.41
N TRP A 421 9.64 -0.65 14.86
CA TRP A 421 10.75 -1.59 14.91
C TRP A 421 11.23 -1.69 16.35
N SER A 422 11.16 -2.90 16.91
CA SER A 422 11.54 -3.12 18.30
C SER A 422 13.06 -3.16 18.48
N PRO A 423 13.61 -2.42 19.47
CA PRO A 423 15.03 -2.49 19.76
C PRO A 423 15.51 -3.88 20.23
N ARG A 424 14.60 -4.78 20.61
CA ARG A 424 14.90 -6.17 20.99
C ARG A 424 15.37 -7.01 19.81
N SER A 425 15.02 -6.65 18.59
CA SER A 425 15.32 -7.42 17.37
C SER A 425 16.70 -7.18 16.79
N GLY A 426 17.46 -6.27 17.35
CA GLY A 426 18.71 -5.82 16.76
C GLY A 426 18.52 -4.58 15.87
N ALA A 427 19.61 -4.05 15.36
CA ALA A 427 19.58 -2.94 14.42
C ALA A 427 19.10 -3.41 13.05
N MET A 428 18.37 -2.54 12.32
CA MET A 428 18.07 -2.76 10.91
C MET A 428 19.37 -2.82 10.11
N ASP A 429 19.64 -3.92 9.45
CA ASP A 429 20.74 -4.01 8.49
C ASP A 429 20.21 -3.71 7.08
N LEU A 430 20.51 -2.53 6.58
CA LEU A 430 20.09 -2.05 5.27
C LEU A 430 21.21 -2.10 4.24
N ARG A 431 22.39 -2.63 4.60
CA ARG A 431 23.56 -2.72 3.73
C ARG A 431 23.31 -3.65 2.56
N GLY A 432 23.84 -3.28 1.38
CA GLY A 432 23.87 -4.14 0.22
C GLY A 432 24.72 -5.39 0.46
N TYR A 433 24.28 -6.55 -0.02
CA TYR A 433 24.99 -7.84 0.13
C TYR A 433 26.08 -8.08 -0.94
N ARG A 434 26.25 -7.14 -1.88
CA ARG A 434 27.23 -7.21 -2.97
C ARG A 434 28.56 -6.56 -2.68
N ASP A 435 28.75 -5.98 -1.53
CA ASP A 435 30.03 -5.37 -1.15
C ASP A 435 31.17 -6.41 -1.18
N GLY A 436 32.21 -6.14 -1.96
CA GLY A 436 33.33 -7.06 -2.13
C GLY A 436 33.12 -8.20 -3.13
N ALA A 437 32.00 -8.20 -3.89
CA ALA A 437 31.70 -9.26 -4.88
C ALA A 437 32.39 -9.07 -6.24
N GLU A 438 33.43 -8.25 -6.33
CA GLU A 438 34.25 -8.04 -7.52
C GLU A 438 33.45 -7.69 -8.80
N MET A 439 32.44 -6.83 -8.70
CA MET A 439 31.65 -6.30 -9.82
C MET A 439 31.93 -4.82 -10.08
N GLY A 440 33.21 -4.44 -10.05
CA GLY A 440 33.65 -3.06 -10.24
C GLY A 440 33.67 -2.60 -11.70
N THR A 441 33.77 -3.52 -12.64
CA THR A 441 33.78 -3.22 -14.08
C THR A 441 32.46 -3.55 -14.77
N TYR A 442 32.19 -2.87 -15.88
CA TYR A 442 31.02 -3.14 -16.69
C TYR A 442 30.93 -4.60 -17.19
N ALA A 443 32.06 -5.22 -17.53
CA ALA A 443 32.09 -6.61 -17.96
C ALA A 443 31.69 -7.58 -16.84
N GLU A 444 32.22 -7.38 -15.63
CA GLU A 444 31.85 -8.17 -14.44
C GLU A 444 30.38 -7.99 -14.07
N GLN A 445 29.86 -6.77 -14.17
CA GLN A 445 28.44 -6.47 -13.92
C GLN A 445 27.52 -7.17 -14.95
N LEU A 446 27.93 -7.25 -16.22
CA LEU A 446 27.20 -7.99 -17.24
C LEU A 446 27.23 -9.50 -16.98
N GLU A 447 28.34 -10.04 -16.55
CA GLU A 447 28.47 -11.46 -16.20
C GLU A 447 27.59 -11.78 -14.97
N GLY A 448 27.61 -10.93 -13.94
CA GLY A 448 26.72 -11.04 -12.78
C GLY A 448 25.24 -11.01 -13.18
N LEU A 449 24.86 -10.11 -14.09
CA LEU A 449 23.50 -10.04 -14.62
C LEU A 449 23.08 -11.33 -15.36
N GLU A 450 23.99 -11.93 -16.13
CA GLU A 450 23.71 -13.19 -16.85
C GLU A 450 23.54 -14.39 -15.89
N ILE A 451 24.21 -14.37 -14.73
CA ILE A 451 24.14 -15.46 -13.75
C ILE A 451 22.93 -15.30 -12.81
N THR A 452 22.72 -14.09 -12.26
CA THR A 452 21.76 -13.86 -11.17
C THR A 452 20.54 -13.05 -11.60
N TYR A 453 20.51 -12.58 -12.84
CA TYR A 453 19.49 -11.64 -13.34
C TYR A 453 19.43 -10.33 -12.52
N GLU A 454 20.45 -10.03 -11.75
CA GLU A 454 20.58 -8.81 -10.96
C GLU A 454 21.41 -7.77 -11.72
N ASP A 455 20.82 -6.58 -11.87
CA ASP A 455 21.53 -5.41 -12.39
C ASP A 455 22.20 -4.69 -11.21
N TYR A 456 23.46 -4.96 -10.99
CA TYR A 456 24.27 -4.34 -9.95
C TYR A 456 25.30 -3.37 -10.52
N GLU A 457 25.47 -2.25 -9.81
CA GLU A 457 26.52 -1.26 -10.04
C GLU A 457 26.89 -0.61 -8.70
N PRO A 458 28.18 -0.45 -8.36
CA PRO A 458 28.59 0.12 -7.09
C PRO A 458 27.92 1.46 -6.78
N GLY A 459 27.33 1.58 -5.58
CA GLY A 459 26.64 2.78 -5.09
C GLY A 459 25.22 2.99 -5.60
N PHE A 460 24.63 2.02 -6.32
CA PHE A 460 23.23 2.05 -6.72
C PHE A 460 22.33 1.19 -5.81
N ASP A 461 22.89 0.34 -4.97
CA ASP A 461 22.20 -0.56 -4.06
C ASP A 461 21.86 0.05 -2.68
N ARG A 462 21.98 1.38 -2.56
CA ARG A 462 21.81 2.09 -1.29
C ARG A 462 20.34 2.31 -0.94
N PRO A 463 19.99 2.23 0.37
CA PRO A 463 18.64 2.48 0.87
C PRO A 463 18.31 3.97 1.02
N GLU A 464 19.21 4.90 0.66
CA GLU A 464 18.94 6.33 0.74
C GLU A 464 17.67 6.69 -0.01
N GLY A 465 16.70 7.26 0.67
CA GLY A 465 15.43 7.68 0.10
C GLY A 465 14.30 6.67 0.22
N VAL A 466 14.51 5.42 0.63
CA VAL A 466 13.40 4.50 0.86
C VAL A 466 12.59 4.93 2.08
N ALA A 467 11.28 4.72 2.03
CA ALA A 467 10.37 5.14 3.08
C ALA A 467 9.54 3.98 3.63
N ARG A 468 8.96 4.19 4.81
CA ARG A 468 7.94 3.30 5.36
C ARG A 468 6.88 4.09 6.10
N THR A 469 5.61 3.84 5.78
CA THR A 469 4.47 4.38 6.51
C THR A 469 3.86 3.32 7.40
N SER A 470 3.59 3.70 8.65
CA SER A 470 2.89 2.89 9.65
C SER A 470 1.64 3.62 10.12
N GLU A 471 0.58 2.87 10.38
CA GLU A 471 -0.70 3.38 10.86
C GLU A 471 -0.93 2.95 12.30
N LEU A 472 -1.22 3.94 13.18
CA LEU A 472 -1.46 3.73 14.60
C LEU A 472 -2.80 4.34 14.99
N PHE A 473 -3.37 3.81 16.08
CA PHE A 473 -4.59 4.31 16.68
C PHE A 473 -4.37 4.53 18.17
N ILE A 474 -4.86 5.66 18.70
CA ILE A 474 -4.78 6.03 20.11
C ILE A 474 -6.16 6.45 20.56
N TRP A 475 -6.72 5.81 21.58
CA TRP A 475 -8.01 6.15 22.18
C TRP A 475 -7.80 6.71 23.57
N ALA A 476 -8.34 7.92 23.83
CA ALA A 476 -8.36 8.52 25.17
C ALA A 476 -9.69 8.18 25.86
N LEU A 477 -9.67 7.15 26.69
CA LEU A 477 -10.87 6.52 27.27
C LEU A 477 -11.20 7.05 28.65
N ALA A 478 -12.49 7.15 28.98
CA ALA A 478 -12.98 7.69 30.26
C ALA A 478 -12.75 6.73 31.43
N ALA A 479 -12.67 5.42 31.16
CA ALA A 479 -12.50 4.36 32.16
C ALA A 479 -11.85 3.14 31.50
N THR A 480 -11.47 2.15 32.30
CA THR A 480 -11.04 0.84 31.77
C THR A 480 -12.17 0.20 30.97
N PRO A 481 -12.02 -0.05 29.67
CA PRO A 481 -13.06 -0.65 28.86
C PRO A 481 -13.33 -2.10 29.22
N SER A 482 -14.50 -2.60 28.90
CA SER A 482 -14.78 -4.03 28.96
C SER A 482 -13.85 -4.81 28.02
N ARG A 483 -13.63 -6.10 28.31
CA ARG A 483 -12.84 -6.97 27.44
C ARG A 483 -13.42 -7.05 26.01
N ALA A 484 -14.76 -7.10 25.91
CA ALA A 484 -15.44 -7.12 24.61
C ALA A 484 -15.16 -5.84 23.81
N HIS A 485 -15.23 -4.67 24.45
CA HIS A 485 -14.94 -3.41 23.77
C HIS A 485 -13.47 -3.30 23.32
N LEU A 486 -12.51 -3.77 24.14
CA LEU A 486 -11.11 -3.82 23.74
C LEU A 486 -10.85 -4.78 22.56
N ALA A 487 -11.57 -5.92 22.51
CA ALA A 487 -11.53 -6.81 21.35
C ALA A 487 -12.06 -6.12 20.08
N GLN A 488 -13.12 -5.31 20.19
CA GLN A 488 -13.64 -4.51 19.08
C GLN A 488 -12.64 -3.41 18.65
N LEU A 489 -11.95 -2.73 19.58
CA LEU A 489 -10.86 -1.80 19.24
C LEU A 489 -9.70 -2.52 18.54
N ALA A 490 -9.33 -3.73 18.98
CA ALA A 490 -8.32 -4.54 18.32
C ALA A 490 -8.73 -4.93 16.90
N GLU A 491 -10.02 -5.17 16.65
CA GLU A 491 -10.54 -5.40 15.30
C GLU A 491 -10.38 -4.16 14.41
N VAL A 492 -10.69 -2.96 14.90
CA VAL A 492 -10.44 -1.70 14.17
C VAL A 492 -8.97 -1.52 13.84
N VAL A 493 -8.04 -1.92 14.73
CA VAL A 493 -6.60 -1.88 14.44
C VAL A 493 -6.22 -2.85 13.35
N ARG A 494 -6.71 -4.10 13.40
CA ARG A 494 -6.41 -5.13 12.40
C ARG A 494 -7.01 -4.82 11.04
N THR A 495 -8.30 -4.43 11.04
CA THR A 495 -9.14 -4.25 9.87
C THR A 495 -9.86 -2.90 9.97
N PRO A 496 -9.15 -1.77 9.72
CA PRO A 496 -9.80 -0.47 9.71
C PRO A 496 -11.00 -0.46 8.77
N PRO A 497 -12.14 0.10 9.18
CA PRO A 497 -13.34 0.12 8.37
C PRO A 497 -13.13 0.96 7.10
N VAL A 498 -13.60 0.45 5.97
CA VAL A 498 -13.56 1.12 4.67
C VAL A 498 -14.96 1.14 4.07
N VAL A 499 -15.34 2.30 3.56
CA VAL A 499 -16.57 2.48 2.78
C VAL A 499 -16.22 2.56 1.30
N VAL A 500 -16.98 1.89 0.46
CA VAL A 500 -16.82 1.89 -1.00
C VAL A 500 -18.19 2.00 -1.67
N THR A 501 -18.21 2.30 -2.97
CA THR A 501 -19.41 2.16 -3.80
C THR A 501 -19.39 0.84 -4.58
N THR A 502 -20.46 0.52 -5.29
CA THR A 502 -20.58 -0.73 -6.05
C THR A 502 -19.75 -0.70 -7.34
N PRO A 503 -19.25 -1.85 -7.82
CA PRO A 503 -18.59 -1.96 -9.13
C PRO A 503 -19.43 -1.39 -10.28
N GLU A 504 -20.74 -1.62 -10.27
CA GLU A 504 -21.69 -1.16 -11.28
C GLU A 504 -21.75 0.38 -11.31
N TYR A 505 -21.81 1.02 -10.14
CA TYR A 505 -21.80 2.48 -10.07
C TYR A 505 -20.44 3.05 -10.50
N LEU A 506 -19.33 2.49 -10.03
CA LEU A 506 -17.97 2.88 -10.45
C LEU A 506 -17.84 2.83 -11.98
N HIS A 507 -18.32 1.74 -12.59
CA HIS A 507 -18.29 1.54 -14.04
C HIS A 507 -19.18 2.57 -14.76
N SER A 508 -20.37 2.86 -14.25
CA SER A 508 -21.30 3.83 -14.84
C SER A 508 -20.78 5.26 -14.87
N CYS A 509 -19.78 5.58 -14.05
CA CYS A 509 -19.13 6.90 -14.03
C CYS A 509 -18.06 7.07 -15.12
N ASP A 510 -17.72 6.02 -15.89
CA ASP A 510 -16.73 6.02 -16.97
C ASP A 510 -15.33 6.49 -16.52
N VAL A 511 -14.94 6.15 -15.30
CA VAL A 511 -13.61 6.44 -14.76
C VAL A 511 -12.58 5.39 -15.18
N PHE A 512 -11.31 5.78 -15.29
CA PHE A 512 -10.18 4.94 -15.66
C PHE A 512 -10.26 4.37 -17.10
N GLY A 513 -10.72 5.17 -18.06
CA GLY A 513 -10.53 4.91 -19.49
C GLY A 513 -11.36 3.78 -20.10
N GLY A 514 -12.36 3.23 -19.38
CA GLY A 514 -13.26 2.20 -19.92
C GLY A 514 -12.59 0.84 -20.17
N LEU A 515 -11.43 0.56 -19.56
CA LEU A 515 -10.66 -0.67 -19.74
C LEU A 515 -11.10 -1.81 -18.83
N TRP A 516 -12.12 -1.63 -18.03
CA TRP A 516 -12.64 -2.62 -17.12
C TRP A 516 -14.17 -2.60 -17.10
N ALA A 517 -14.77 -3.71 -16.70
CA ALA A 517 -16.21 -3.85 -16.48
C ALA A 517 -16.46 -4.75 -15.26
N PRO A 518 -17.61 -4.65 -14.59
CA PRO A 518 -17.99 -5.60 -13.53
C PRO A 518 -17.81 -7.05 -13.96
N ALA A 519 -17.52 -7.93 -13.01
CA ALA A 519 -17.36 -9.35 -13.29
C ALA A 519 -18.63 -9.92 -13.92
N ASP A 520 -18.49 -10.67 -15.01
CA ASP A 520 -19.61 -11.20 -15.78
C ASP A 520 -19.43 -12.72 -16.06
N ARG A 521 -20.37 -13.51 -15.58
CA ARG A 521 -20.41 -14.96 -15.73
C ARG A 521 -21.62 -15.42 -16.57
N SER A 522 -22.14 -14.55 -17.43
CA SER A 522 -23.39 -14.77 -18.19
C SER A 522 -23.33 -15.95 -19.17
N ASN A 523 -22.13 -16.36 -19.58
CA ASN A 523 -21.92 -17.55 -20.40
C ASN A 523 -20.66 -18.30 -19.94
N SER A 524 -20.48 -19.54 -20.45
CA SER A 524 -19.42 -20.45 -20.03
C SER A 524 -18.01 -19.92 -20.35
N ALA A 525 -17.83 -19.22 -21.46
CA ALA A 525 -16.54 -18.67 -21.86
C ALA A 525 -16.12 -17.52 -20.95
N ARG A 526 -17.04 -16.58 -20.64
CA ARG A 526 -16.80 -15.51 -19.66
C ARG A 526 -16.52 -16.10 -18.28
N ALA A 527 -17.38 -17.05 -17.84
CA ALA A 527 -17.20 -17.72 -16.55
C ALA A 527 -15.82 -18.39 -16.43
N ALA A 528 -15.32 -19.03 -17.49
CA ALA A 528 -13.99 -19.66 -17.48
C ALA A 528 -12.84 -18.66 -17.29
N ILE A 529 -12.94 -17.46 -17.87
CA ILE A 529 -11.94 -16.38 -17.66
C ILE A 529 -12.03 -15.84 -16.23
N GLU A 530 -13.26 -15.60 -15.73
CA GLU A 530 -13.47 -15.14 -14.34
C GLU A 530 -12.94 -16.16 -13.32
N ASP A 531 -13.14 -17.46 -13.54
CA ASP A 531 -12.61 -18.51 -12.67
C ASP A 531 -11.08 -18.49 -12.61
N ARG A 532 -10.42 -18.20 -13.73
CA ARG A 532 -8.94 -18.08 -13.78
C ARG A 532 -8.44 -16.82 -13.10
N LEU A 533 -9.12 -15.69 -13.26
CA LEU A 533 -8.81 -14.46 -12.53
C LEU A 533 -8.92 -14.69 -11.02
N ASP A 534 -9.99 -15.34 -10.58
CA ASP A 534 -10.19 -15.67 -9.17
C ASP A 534 -9.14 -16.65 -8.65
N TRP A 535 -8.79 -17.67 -9.44
CA TRP A 535 -7.74 -18.61 -9.08
C TRP A 535 -6.39 -17.94 -8.96
N ALA A 536 -6.01 -17.08 -9.90
CA ALA A 536 -4.73 -16.36 -9.87
C ALA A 536 -4.61 -15.52 -8.60
N PHE A 537 -5.64 -14.77 -8.25
CA PHE A 537 -5.66 -13.98 -7.02
C PHE A 537 -5.53 -14.87 -5.77
N ARG A 538 -6.35 -15.93 -5.65
CA ARG A 538 -6.33 -16.84 -4.50
C ARG A 538 -5.00 -17.57 -4.36
N PHE A 539 -4.36 -17.91 -5.48
CA PHE A 539 -3.03 -18.53 -5.46
C PHE A 539 -2.01 -17.59 -4.81
N TYR A 540 -1.94 -16.32 -5.22
CA TYR A 540 -1.01 -15.35 -4.61
C TYR A 540 -1.35 -15.04 -3.15
N GLU A 541 -2.63 -14.92 -2.81
CA GLU A 541 -3.07 -14.79 -1.43
C GLU A 541 -2.61 -15.98 -0.58
N GLY A 542 -2.77 -17.21 -1.09
CA GLY A 542 -2.30 -18.44 -0.47
C GLY A 542 -0.77 -18.50 -0.35
N GLN A 543 -0.04 -18.11 -1.40
CA GLN A 543 1.42 -18.09 -1.39
C GLN A 543 1.97 -17.09 -0.37
N ARG A 544 1.40 -15.88 -0.27
CA ARG A 544 1.77 -14.92 0.77
C ARG A 544 1.66 -15.54 2.17
N GLU A 545 0.56 -16.26 2.43
CA GLU A 545 0.34 -16.92 3.71
C GLU A 545 1.25 -18.14 3.92
N GLU A 546 1.38 -19.01 2.94
CA GLU A 546 2.20 -20.23 3.04
C GLU A 546 3.69 -19.94 3.14
N ARG A 547 4.16 -18.93 2.39
CA ARG A 547 5.58 -18.57 2.29
C ARG A 547 5.99 -17.48 3.27
N ARG A 548 5.05 -16.93 4.06
CA ARG A 548 5.32 -15.87 5.05
C ARG A 548 5.96 -14.62 4.44
N TRP A 549 5.38 -14.11 3.34
CA TRP A 549 5.81 -12.83 2.74
C TRP A 549 5.42 -11.67 3.64
N TYR A 550 6.05 -11.61 4.81
CA TYR A 550 5.82 -10.67 5.90
C TYR A 550 7.15 -10.10 6.40
N GLY A 551 7.09 -9.05 7.18
CA GLY A 551 8.23 -8.37 7.74
C GLY A 551 8.17 -6.87 7.50
N PHE A 552 8.91 -6.10 8.26
CA PHE A 552 8.85 -4.64 8.26
C PHE A 552 9.04 -4.04 6.84
N TRP A 553 10.02 -4.52 6.11
CA TRP A 553 10.32 -4.06 4.75
C TRP A 553 9.60 -4.87 3.66
N ASN A 554 9.16 -6.09 3.94
CA ASN A 554 8.68 -7.03 2.94
C ASN A 554 7.15 -7.05 2.78
N PHE A 555 6.42 -6.77 3.88
CA PHE A 555 4.96 -6.86 3.84
C PHE A 555 4.34 -5.88 2.84
N GLY A 556 3.60 -6.43 1.91
CA GLY A 556 2.91 -5.74 0.82
C GLY A 556 3.40 -6.14 -0.56
N ASP A 557 4.63 -6.65 -0.72
CA ASP A 557 5.13 -7.17 -1.99
C ASP A 557 4.92 -8.69 -2.13
N VAL A 558 5.15 -9.19 -3.32
CA VAL A 558 5.10 -10.60 -3.72
C VAL A 558 6.41 -11.03 -4.36
N MET A 559 6.68 -12.34 -4.41
CA MET A 559 7.86 -12.86 -5.06
C MET A 559 7.69 -12.91 -6.58
N HIS A 560 8.79 -12.71 -7.30
CA HIS A 560 8.83 -12.60 -8.75
C HIS A 560 8.84 -13.96 -9.46
N THR A 561 9.72 -14.90 -9.06
CA THR A 561 9.97 -16.15 -9.78
C THR A 561 10.02 -17.35 -8.84
N TYR A 562 9.33 -18.43 -9.24
CA TYR A 562 9.32 -19.72 -8.54
C TYR A 562 10.43 -20.65 -9.02
N ASP A 563 10.98 -21.45 -8.11
CA ASP A 563 11.95 -22.50 -8.35
C ASP A 563 11.33 -23.88 -8.06
N ALA A 564 10.99 -24.60 -9.11
CA ALA A 564 10.34 -25.90 -9.00
C ALA A 564 11.27 -27.02 -8.47
N ASP A 565 12.59 -26.86 -8.62
CA ASP A 565 13.56 -27.83 -8.15
C ASP A 565 13.74 -27.77 -6.63
N ARG A 566 13.59 -26.56 -6.05
CA ARG A 566 13.65 -26.33 -4.60
C ARG A 566 12.27 -26.32 -3.93
N HIS A 567 11.19 -26.31 -4.66
CA HIS A 567 9.83 -26.09 -4.19
C HIS A 567 9.68 -24.76 -3.42
N GLU A 568 10.40 -23.71 -3.88
CA GLU A 568 10.49 -22.42 -3.18
C GLU A 568 10.52 -21.26 -4.17
N TRP A 569 10.03 -20.08 -3.77
CA TRP A 569 10.28 -18.87 -4.52
C TRP A 569 11.74 -18.43 -4.34
N ARG A 570 12.33 -17.84 -5.39
CA ARG A 570 13.75 -17.47 -5.42
C ARG A 570 14.03 -16.21 -4.60
N TYR A 571 13.71 -16.23 -3.32
CA TYR A 571 13.86 -15.10 -2.40
C TYR A 571 15.31 -14.64 -2.20
N ASP A 572 16.29 -15.44 -2.58
CA ASP A 572 17.71 -15.34 -2.31
C ASP A 572 18.57 -15.13 -3.56
N VAL A 573 17.98 -15.03 -4.75
CA VAL A 573 18.73 -14.95 -6.00
C VAL A 573 18.42 -13.67 -6.76
N GLY A 574 19.26 -12.67 -6.64
CA GLY A 574 19.34 -11.49 -7.49
C GLY A 574 18.01 -10.91 -7.94
N GLY A 575 17.85 -10.73 -9.23
CA GLY A 575 16.65 -10.21 -9.85
C GLY A 575 15.49 -11.20 -9.99
N PHE A 576 15.47 -12.32 -9.26
CA PHE A 576 14.36 -13.28 -9.25
C PHE A 576 13.51 -13.18 -7.99
N ALA A 577 13.88 -12.31 -7.03
CA ALA A 577 13.29 -12.28 -5.70
C ALA A 577 11.99 -11.44 -5.64
N TRP A 578 12.02 -10.25 -5.01
CA TRP A 578 10.82 -9.42 -4.87
C TRP A 578 10.39 -8.80 -6.20
N ASP A 579 9.07 -8.62 -6.39
CA ASP A 579 8.48 -8.19 -7.66
C ASP A 579 8.65 -6.70 -7.95
N ASN A 580 8.54 -5.85 -6.95
CA ASN A 580 8.66 -4.38 -7.06
C ASN A 580 7.78 -3.79 -8.18
N SER A 581 6.51 -4.20 -8.29
CA SER A 581 5.58 -3.77 -9.37
C SER A 581 6.05 -4.06 -10.80
N GLU A 582 6.97 -4.99 -11.00
CA GLU A 582 7.41 -5.34 -12.35
C GLU A 582 6.21 -5.84 -13.17
N LEU A 583 6.04 -5.29 -14.37
CA LEU A 583 4.90 -5.56 -15.24
C LEU A 583 3.49 -5.30 -14.63
N SER A 584 3.39 -4.36 -13.67
CA SER A 584 2.12 -3.78 -13.20
C SER A 584 1.22 -4.72 -12.40
N THR A 585 1.78 -5.49 -11.48
CA THR A 585 1.04 -6.39 -10.58
C THR A 585 -0.02 -5.65 -9.76
N ASP A 586 0.27 -4.46 -9.28
CA ASP A 586 -0.69 -3.64 -8.52
C ASP A 586 -1.81 -3.05 -9.40
N ILE A 587 -1.58 -2.72 -10.69
CA ILE A 587 -2.65 -2.30 -11.60
C ILE A 587 -3.64 -3.47 -11.81
N TRP A 588 -3.14 -4.68 -12.03
CA TRP A 588 -3.99 -5.88 -12.12
C TRP A 588 -4.87 -6.06 -10.89
N LEU A 589 -4.31 -5.94 -9.68
CA LEU A 589 -5.05 -6.07 -8.43
C LEU A 589 -6.13 -4.99 -8.28
N TRP A 590 -5.82 -3.73 -8.63
CA TRP A 590 -6.81 -2.66 -8.56
C TRP A 590 -7.94 -2.83 -9.56
N LEU A 591 -7.65 -3.20 -10.82
CA LEU A 591 -8.70 -3.49 -11.79
C LEU A 591 -9.54 -4.71 -11.36
N HIS A 592 -8.91 -5.73 -10.77
CA HIS A 592 -9.62 -6.87 -10.23
C HIS A 592 -10.54 -6.47 -9.05
N PHE A 593 -10.11 -5.56 -8.19
CA PHE A 593 -10.96 -4.99 -7.14
C PHE A 593 -12.14 -4.18 -7.72
N LEU A 594 -11.89 -3.27 -8.65
CA LEU A 594 -12.94 -2.43 -9.25
C LEU A 594 -14.06 -3.29 -9.86
N ARG A 595 -13.71 -4.43 -10.45
CA ARG A 595 -14.66 -5.37 -11.08
C ARG A 595 -15.48 -6.18 -10.08
N THR A 596 -14.88 -6.57 -8.96
CA THR A 596 -15.44 -7.55 -8.03
C THR A 596 -15.93 -6.93 -6.73
N GLY A 597 -15.39 -5.79 -6.33
CA GLY A 597 -15.66 -5.15 -5.05
C GLY A 597 -15.29 -5.99 -3.82
N ARG A 598 -14.41 -7.00 -3.96
CA ARG A 598 -14.06 -7.97 -2.91
C ARG A 598 -13.08 -7.38 -1.90
N ALA A 599 -13.37 -7.55 -0.61
CA ALA A 599 -12.57 -7.00 0.48
C ALA A 599 -11.14 -7.52 0.50
N GLU A 600 -10.93 -8.82 0.30
CA GLU A 600 -9.62 -9.44 0.31
C GLU A 600 -8.73 -8.93 -0.84
N VAL A 601 -9.32 -8.64 -2.01
CA VAL A 601 -8.58 -8.04 -3.15
C VAL A 601 -8.16 -6.60 -2.81
N PHE A 602 -9.08 -5.80 -2.25
CA PHE A 602 -8.77 -4.45 -1.79
C PHE A 602 -7.62 -4.44 -0.78
N ARG A 603 -7.70 -5.30 0.26
CA ARG A 603 -6.70 -5.37 1.32
C ARG A 603 -5.33 -5.80 0.81
N PHE A 604 -5.30 -6.68 -0.17
CA PHE A 604 -4.07 -7.10 -0.83
C PHE A 604 -3.47 -5.94 -1.66
N ALA A 605 -4.29 -5.29 -2.49
CA ALA A 605 -3.89 -4.16 -3.31
C ALA A 605 -3.46 -2.94 -2.47
N GLU A 606 -4.15 -2.67 -1.34
CA GLU A 606 -3.78 -1.64 -0.37
C GLU A 606 -2.37 -1.87 0.20
N ALA A 607 -2.10 -3.11 0.67
CA ALA A 607 -0.79 -3.46 1.22
C ALA A 607 0.32 -3.29 0.16
N MET A 608 0.06 -3.72 -1.08
CA MET A 608 0.99 -3.56 -2.19
C MET A 608 1.20 -2.08 -2.54
N THR A 609 0.15 -1.25 -2.61
CA THR A 609 0.27 0.19 -2.86
C THR A 609 1.13 0.89 -1.82
N ARG A 610 0.98 0.54 -0.53
CA ARG A 610 1.81 1.07 0.55
C ARG A 610 3.27 0.66 0.41
N HIS A 611 3.52 -0.60 0.05
CA HIS A 611 4.87 -1.11 -0.12
C HIS A 611 5.53 -0.50 -1.36
N THR A 612 4.97 -0.72 -2.53
CA THR A 612 5.58 -0.34 -3.81
C THR A 612 5.70 1.17 -3.99
N GLY A 613 4.82 1.95 -3.34
CA GLY A 613 4.89 3.40 -3.35
C GLY A 613 5.99 3.99 -2.48
N GLU A 614 6.54 3.23 -1.54
CA GLU A 614 7.44 3.75 -0.51
C GLU A 614 8.77 3.01 -0.42
N VAL A 615 8.74 1.67 -0.34
CA VAL A 615 9.95 0.85 -0.18
C VAL A 615 10.70 0.70 -1.50
N ASP A 616 9.98 0.58 -2.61
CA ASP A 616 10.55 0.39 -3.93
C ASP A 616 10.97 1.69 -4.62
N VAL A 617 10.64 2.85 -4.02
CA VAL A 617 10.89 4.19 -4.57
C VAL A 617 11.82 4.98 -3.66
N HIS A 618 12.70 5.78 -4.26
CA HIS A 618 13.55 6.70 -3.53
C HIS A 618 12.89 8.08 -3.43
N HIS A 619 12.58 8.56 -2.22
CA HIS A 619 11.89 9.83 -1.97
C HIS A 619 12.84 11.01 -1.75
N LEU A 620 14.13 10.75 -1.61
CA LEU A 620 15.18 11.75 -1.50
C LEU A 620 16.50 11.20 -2.06
N GLY A 621 17.52 12.05 -2.15
CA GLY A 621 18.83 11.67 -2.62
C GLY A 621 18.95 11.60 -4.14
N ARG A 622 20.02 10.95 -4.61
CA ARG A 622 20.42 10.89 -6.02
C ARG A 622 19.35 10.27 -6.93
N PHE A 623 18.61 9.30 -6.43
CA PHE A 623 17.70 8.48 -7.24
C PHE A 623 16.24 8.95 -7.17
N ALA A 624 15.94 9.96 -6.35
CA ALA A 624 14.56 10.45 -6.23
C ALA A 624 14.05 11.05 -7.55
N PRO A 625 12.81 10.78 -7.93
CA PRO A 625 11.82 9.86 -7.35
C PRO A 625 11.70 8.55 -8.17
N LEU A 626 12.80 7.91 -8.55
CA LEU A 626 12.83 6.67 -9.34
C LEU A 626 12.57 5.45 -8.46
N GLY A 627 11.91 4.44 -9.03
CA GLY A 627 11.75 3.13 -8.42
C GLY A 627 12.87 2.17 -8.78
N SER A 628 13.11 1.19 -7.91
CA SER A 628 14.09 0.11 -8.08
C SER A 628 13.42 -1.11 -8.69
N ARG A 629 14.02 -1.70 -9.72
CA ARG A 629 13.60 -2.96 -10.31
C ARG A 629 13.74 -4.10 -9.28
N HIS A 630 13.01 -5.20 -9.46
CA HIS A 630 13.04 -6.41 -8.62
C HIS A 630 14.43 -6.86 -8.17
N ASN A 631 14.56 -7.24 -6.90
CA ASN A 631 15.82 -7.70 -6.30
C ASN A 631 15.56 -8.45 -4.96
N VAL A 632 16.62 -9.01 -4.37
CA VAL A 632 16.63 -9.60 -3.01
C VAL A 632 16.38 -8.54 -1.95
N LEU A 633 17.01 -7.37 -2.08
CA LEU A 633 16.66 -6.16 -1.33
C LEU A 633 15.85 -5.25 -2.23
N HIS A 634 14.70 -4.78 -1.81
CA HIS A 634 13.77 -3.98 -2.62
C HIS A 634 14.45 -2.79 -3.34
N TRP A 635 15.45 -2.19 -2.70
CA TRP A 635 16.26 -1.08 -3.23
C TRP A 635 17.57 -1.52 -3.89
N GLY A 636 17.90 -2.81 -3.92
CA GLY A 636 19.24 -3.29 -4.29
C GLY A 636 19.58 -3.20 -5.78
N CYS A 637 18.58 -3.22 -6.66
CA CYS A 637 18.81 -3.19 -8.10
C CYS A 637 19.34 -1.83 -8.58
N SER A 638 20.37 -1.85 -9.44
CA SER A 638 20.93 -0.65 -10.08
C SER A 638 20.03 -0.05 -11.17
N ALA A 639 19.04 -0.78 -11.64
CA ALA A 639 18.06 -0.29 -12.60
C ALA A 639 17.01 0.59 -11.89
N LYS A 640 17.39 1.86 -11.62
CA LYS A 640 16.48 2.89 -11.13
C LYS A 640 15.72 3.47 -12.30
N GLN A 641 14.37 3.38 -12.28
CA GLN A 641 13.55 3.61 -13.46
C GLN A 641 12.23 4.28 -13.13
N LEU A 642 11.72 5.12 -14.04
CA LEU A 642 10.41 5.78 -13.92
C LEU A 642 9.25 4.79 -13.91
N ARG A 643 9.35 3.70 -14.65
CA ARG A 643 8.28 2.73 -14.84
C ARG A 643 7.96 1.88 -13.60
N ILE A 644 8.85 1.88 -12.62
CA ILE A 644 8.61 1.17 -11.37
C ILE A 644 7.82 2.07 -10.43
N SER A 645 6.66 1.59 -10.00
CA SER A 645 5.78 2.29 -9.05
C SER A 645 5.36 3.70 -9.50
N THR A 646 4.83 3.81 -10.71
CA THR A 646 4.35 5.09 -11.28
C THR A 646 3.06 5.58 -10.61
N ALA A 647 2.61 6.78 -11.00
CA ALA A 647 1.30 7.30 -10.58
C ALA A 647 0.15 6.35 -10.95
N THR A 648 0.24 5.64 -12.10
CA THR A 648 -0.77 4.66 -12.53
C THR A 648 -0.99 3.56 -11.49
N ASN A 649 0.04 3.10 -10.83
CA ASN A 649 -0.02 1.98 -9.88
C ASN A 649 -0.85 2.31 -8.62
N ARG A 650 -0.94 3.58 -8.20
CA ARG A 650 -1.47 3.97 -6.88
C ARG A 650 -2.62 4.97 -6.91
N ARG A 651 -2.94 5.58 -8.05
CA ARG A 651 -4.04 6.57 -8.16
C ARG A 651 -5.40 5.97 -7.82
N TYR A 652 -5.62 4.68 -8.05
CA TYR A 652 -6.83 3.95 -7.67
C TYR A 652 -7.09 4.04 -6.16
N TYR A 653 -6.08 3.71 -5.36
CA TYR A 653 -6.19 3.79 -3.89
C TYR A 653 -6.47 5.22 -3.42
N TYR A 654 -5.76 6.20 -3.98
CA TYR A 654 -6.00 7.61 -3.66
C TYR A 654 -7.44 8.04 -3.93
N TYR A 655 -7.98 7.72 -5.09
CA TYR A 655 -9.34 8.09 -5.45
C TYR A 655 -10.40 7.34 -4.64
N LEU A 656 -10.16 6.09 -4.27
CA LEU A 656 -11.10 5.29 -3.47
C LEU A 656 -11.10 5.69 -1.98
N THR A 657 -10.03 6.27 -1.45
CA THR A 657 -9.85 6.51 -0.01
C THR A 657 -9.64 7.96 0.38
N GLY A 658 -9.18 8.81 -0.53
CA GLY A 658 -8.73 10.15 -0.23
C GLY A 658 -7.47 10.21 0.62
N ASP A 659 -6.61 9.18 0.57
CA ASP A 659 -5.41 9.07 1.40
C ASP A 659 -4.37 10.15 1.05
N GLU A 660 -4.09 11.05 2.00
CA GLU A 660 -3.21 12.20 1.79
C GLU A 660 -1.74 11.79 1.57
N ARG A 661 -1.28 10.70 2.21
CA ARG A 661 0.10 10.23 1.98
C ARG A 661 0.29 9.74 0.55
N VAL A 662 -0.67 9.00 0.02
CA VAL A 662 -0.64 8.59 -1.39
C VAL A 662 -0.78 9.82 -2.31
N GLY A 663 -1.55 10.83 -1.89
CA GLY A 663 -1.59 12.13 -2.57
C GLY A 663 -0.23 12.80 -2.68
N ASP A 664 0.61 12.77 -1.62
CA ASP A 664 2.00 13.26 -1.65
C ASP A 664 2.84 12.46 -2.66
N LEU A 665 2.74 11.12 -2.64
CA LEU A 665 3.47 10.24 -3.55
C LEU A 665 3.12 10.46 -5.03
N LEU A 666 1.85 10.77 -5.32
CA LEU A 666 1.43 11.12 -6.67
C LEU A 666 2.03 12.46 -7.12
N HIS A 667 2.09 13.43 -6.22
CA HIS A 667 2.70 14.74 -6.51
C HIS A 667 4.22 14.65 -6.73
N GLU A 668 4.93 13.82 -5.96
CA GLU A 668 6.37 13.59 -6.12
C GLU A 668 6.73 13.12 -7.54
N GLN A 669 5.82 12.40 -8.22
CA GLN A 669 6.06 11.87 -9.57
C GLN A 669 5.94 12.93 -10.69
N VAL A 670 5.40 14.11 -10.42
CA VAL A 670 5.11 15.14 -11.45
C VAL A 670 6.36 15.58 -12.22
N GLU A 671 7.48 15.73 -11.54
CA GLU A 671 8.77 16.11 -12.13
C GLU A 671 9.75 14.92 -12.27
N ALA A 672 9.27 13.67 -12.11
CA ALA A 672 10.12 12.47 -12.07
C ALA A 672 10.95 12.27 -13.35
N VAL A 673 10.41 12.66 -14.50
CA VAL A 673 11.14 12.55 -15.78
C VAL A 673 12.46 13.35 -15.79
N ARG A 674 12.59 14.39 -14.95
CA ARG A 674 13.82 15.17 -14.78
C ARG A 674 14.99 14.33 -14.25
N ALA A 675 14.71 13.27 -13.48
CA ALA A 675 15.74 12.36 -12.96
C ALA A 675 16.53 11.66 -14.07
N LEU A 676 15.97 11.52 -15.28
CA LEU A 676 16.69 10.95 -16.43
C LEU A 676 17.89 11.80 -16.87
N ALA A 677 17.97 13.06 -16.47
CA ALA A 677 19.12 13.94 -16.71
C ALA A 677 20.37 13.51 -15.92
N THR A 678 20.17 12.86 -14.77
CA THR A 678 21.25 12.44 -13.86
C THR A 678 21.36 10.93 -13.72
N VAL A 679 20.26 10.18 -13.90
CA VAL A 679 20.21 8.72 -13.80
C VAL A 679 19.63 8.14 -15.09
N GLN A 680 20.53 7.64 -15.95
CA GLN A 680 20.11 7.08 -17.24
C GLN A 680 19.77 5.61 -17.08
N ALA A 681 18.50 5.29 -17.05
CA ALA A 681 18.00 3.92 -16.85
C ALA A 681 18.52 2.90 -17.89
N ASN A 682 18.75 3.37 -19.11
CA ASN A 682 19.19 2.53 -20.24
C ASN A 682 20.71 2.50 -20.46
N ARG A 683 21.51 3.00 -19.51
CA ARG A 683 22.97 3.14 -19.66
C ARG A 683 23.70 1.84 -20.03
N LYS A 684 23.23 0.68 -19.56
CA LYS A 684 23.79 -0.62 -19.87
C LYS A 684 23.22 -1.26 -21.15
N VAL A 685 22.06 -0.81 -21.61
CA VAL A 685 21.39 -1.35 -22.82
C VAL A 685 21.78 -0.59 -24.07
N ALA A 686 22.01 0.71 -23.94
CA ALA A 686 22.36 1.63 -25.02
C ALA A 686 23.51 2.54 -24.59
N PRO A 687 24.72 1.99 -24.35
CA PRO A 687 25.84 2.76 -23.83
C PRO A 687 26.29 3.89 -24.77
N ASP A 688 26.05 3.75 -26.05
CA ASP A 688 26.26 4.78 -27.09
C ASP A 688 25.35 6.01 -26.95
N ARG A 689 24.28 5.92 -26.18
CA ARG A 689 23.34 7.01 -25.88
C ARG A 689 23.56 7.66 -24.52
N VAL A 690 24.51 7.16 -23.74
CA VAL A 690 24.80 7.70 -22.41
C VAL A 690 25.46 9.06 -22.54
N THR A 691 24.91 10.07 -21.86
CA THR A 691 25.47 11.40 -21.76
C THR A 691 26.00 11.62 -20.34
N ALA A 692 26.90 12.60 -20.16
CA ALA A 692 27.32 12.98 -18.82
C ALA A 692 26.08 13.46 -18.01
N PRO A 693 25.98 13.10 -16.72
CA PRO A 693 24.92 13.59 -15.86
C PRO A 693 24.91 15.12 -15.82
N ASP A 694 23.75 15.74 -16.10
CA ASP A 694 23.57 17.19 -16.04
C ASP A 694 22.27 17.55 -15.33
N PRO A 695 22.30 17.94 -14.05
CA PRO A 695 21.10 18.33 -13.31
C PRO A 695 20.42 19.58 -13.87
N ASN A 696 21.08 20.35 -14.72
CA ASN A 696 20.56 21.54 -15.37
C ASN A 696 20.07 21.30 -16.81
N ALA A 697 20.07 20.05 -17.27
CA ALA A 697 19.60 19.70 -18.60
C ALA A 697 18.17 20.22 -18.82
N LYS A 698 17.94 20.78 -20.00
CA LYS A 698 16.61 21.24 -20.44
C LYS A 698 15.85 20.17 -21.20
N GLU A 699 16.56 19.17 -21.68
CA GLU A 699 16.04 18.04 -22.45
C GLU A 699 16.61 16.73 -21.91
N VAL A 700 15.81 15.66 -22.00
CA VAL A 700 16.24 14.29 -21.69
C VAL A 700 15.80 13.37 -22.83
N TYR A 701 16.48 12.24 -23.00
CA TYR A 701 15.96 11.19 -23.88
C TYR A 701 14.93 10.37 -23.09
N ALA A 702 13.70 10.26 -23.63
CA ALA A 702 12.62 9.47 -23.05
C ALA A 702 12.01 8.51 -24.10
N GLY A 703 11.81 7.25 -23.73
CA GLY A 703 11.04 6.29 -24.50
C GLY A 703 9.54 6.59 -24.39
N PHE A 704 8.79 6.42 -25.50
CA PHE A 704 7.35 6.71 -25.50
C PHE A 704 6.55 5.73 -24.63
N GLY A 705 7.06 4.53 -24.41
CA GLY A 705 6.41 3.53 -23.56
C GLY A 705 6.65 3.77 -22.07
N THR A 706 7.80 3.32 -21.58
CA THR A 706 8.10 3.26 -20.14
C THR A 706 8.32 4.63 -19.50
N ASP A 707 9.00 5.55 -20.20
CA ASP A 707 9.38 6.83 -19.59
C ASP A 707 8.26 7.87 -19.73
N TRP A 708 7.81 8.12 -20.97
CA TRP A 708 6.72 9.05 -21.20
C TRP A 708 5.40 8.56 -20.61
N GLY A 709 5.09 7.26 -20.71
CA GLY A 709 3.88 6.70 -20.12
C GLY A 709 3.80 6.98 -18.61
N SER A 710 4.92 6.84 -17.90
CA SER A 710 5.00 7.17 -16.46
C SER A 710 4.84 8.67 -16.19
N ALA A 711 5.52 9.52 -16.97
CA ALA A 711 5.39 10.98 -16.87
C ALA A 711 3.97 11.45 -17.19
N ALA A 712 3.37 10.92 -18.26
CA ALA A 712 1.99 11.25 -18.67
C ALA A 712 0.97 10.84 -17.60
N ALA A 713 1.17 9.68 -16.93
CA ALA A 713 0.34 9.26 -15.82
C ALA A 713 0.40 10.26 -14.66
N ALA A 714 1.60 10.75 -14.32
CA ALA A 714 1.78 11.73 -13.26
C ALA A 714 1.15 13.08 -13.63
N TRP A 715 1.36 13.58 -14.85
CA TRP A 715 0.78 14.84 -15.32
C TRP A 715 -0.74 14.77 -15.43
N LEU A 716 -1.28 13.65 -15.93
CA LEU A 716 -2.73 13.41 -15.98
C LEU A 716 -3.35 13.44 -14.58
N THR A 717 -2.76 12.70 -13.67
CA THR A 717 -3.25 12.61 -12.27
C THR A 717 -3.19 13.97 -11.58
N GLU A 718 -2.11 14.72 -11.75
CA GLU A 718 -1.97 16.05 -11.13
C GLU A 718 -2.93 17.06 -11.78
N TRP A 719 -3.12 17.02 -13.10
CA TRP A 719 -4.12 17.85 -13.76
C TRP A 719 -5.53 17.56 -13.25
N GLU A 720 -5.92 16.30 -13.18
CA GLU A 720 -7.21 15.92 -12.63
C GLU A 720 -7.41 16.40 -11.18
N ARG A 721 -6.38 16.26 -10.34
CA ARG A 721 -6.42 16.64 -8.92
C ARG A 721 -6.50 18.14 -8.69
N THR A 722 -5.77 18.92 -9.47
CA THR A 722 -5.56 20.36 -9.20
C THR A 722 -6.23 21.28 -10.23
N GLY A 723 -6.48 20.78 -11.42
CA GLY A 723 -6.90 21.60 -12.56
C GLY A 723 -5.75 22.44 -13.15
N ASP A 724 -4.47 22.17 -12.81
CA ASP A 724 -3.32 22.94 -13.25
C ASP A 724 -3.18 22.90 -14.77
N PRO A 725 -3.35 24.02 -15.48
CA PRO A 725 -3.23 24.08 -16.94
C PRO A 725 -1.84 23.70 -17.45
N LYS A 726 -0.79 23.89 -16.65
CA LYS A 726 0.58 23.50 -17.01
C LYS A 726 0.69 22.00 -17.26
N MET A 727 0.03 21.19 -16.43
CA MET A 727 0.06 19.73 -16.58
C MET A 727 -0.71 19.28 -17.83
N ARG A 728 -1.89 19.89 -18.08
CA ARG A 728 -2.63 19.69 -19.33
C ARG A 728 -1.80 20.08 -20.55
N ASP A 729 -1.16 21.22 -20.52
CA ASP A 729 -0.40 21.74 -21.65
C ASP A 729 0.84 20.86 -21.95
N ARG A 730 1.50 20.30 -20.93
CA ARG A 730 2.54 19.28 -21.10
C ARG A 730 2.00 18.00 -21.76
N LEU A 731 0.83 17.52 -21.35
CA LEU A 731 0.17 16.37 -21.99
C LEU A 731 -0.11 16.67 -23.47
N LEU A 732 -0.76 17.79 -23.78
CA LEU A 732 -1.09 18.18 -25.15
C LEU A 732 0.17 18.34 -26.02
N ALA A 733 1.23 18.98 -25.52
CA ALA A 733 2.48 19.14 -26.25
C ALA A 733 3.14 17.79 -26.56
N SER A 734 3.21 16.89 -25.56
CA SER A 734 3.76 15.54 -25.77
C SER A 734 2.92 14.72 -26.76
N MET A 735 1.59 14.74 -26.64
CA MET A 735 0.67 14.03 -27.51
C MET A 735 0.81 14.51 -28.97
N ARG A 736 0.79 15.84 -29.20
CA ARG A 736 0.96 16.44 -30.55
C ARG A 736 2.29 16.01 -31.17
N THR A 737 3.36 16.09 -30.41
CA THR A 737 4.69 15.78 -30.93
C THR A 737 4.95 14.29 -31.09
N ILE A 738 4.33 13.40 -30.31
CA ILE A 738 4.31 11.95 -30.57
C ILE A 738 3.47 11.65 -31.82
N GLY A 739 2.28 12.24 -31.95
CA GLY A 739 1.43 12.08 -33.14
C GLY A 739 2.08 12.57 -34.43
N ALA A 740 2.96 13.57 -34.35
CA ALA A 740 3.68 14.13 -35.49
C ALA A 740 4.97 13.35 -35.83
N GLN A 741 5.38 12.35 -35.06
CA GLN A 741 6.58 11.54 -35.38
C GLN A 741 6.39 10.78 -36.70
N PRO A 742 7.46 10.57 -37.50
CA PRO A 742 7.37 9.86 -38.80
C PRO A 742 6.75 8.47 -38.70
N ARG A 743 6.91 7.79 -37.56
CA ARG A 743 6.34 6.46 -37.28
C ARG A 743 5.43 6.45 -36.06
N GLY A 744 4.94 7.60 -35.60
CA GLY A 744 4.13 7.70 -34.39
C GLY A 744 4.81 6.99 -33.21
N PHE A 745 4.09 6.15 -32.48
CA PHE A 745 4.66 5.35 -31.38
C PHE A 745 5.79 4.38 -31.80
N PHE A 746 5.81 3.95 -33.07
CA PHE A 746 6.90 3.11 -33.58
C PHE A 746 8.22 3.85 -33.80
N THR A 747 8.26 5.17 -33.57
CA THR A 747 9.54 5.91 -33.44
C THR A 747 10.26 5.51 -32.15
N GLY A 748 9.53 5.05 -31.13
CA GLY A 748 10.05 4.44 -29.89
C GLY A 748 10.49 5.40 -28.80
N GLY A 749 10.91 6.62 -29.13
CA GLY A 749 11.34 7.65 -28.16
C GLY A 749 12.03 8.82 -28.83
N GLY A 750 12.34 9.85 -28.05
CA GLY A 750 12.97 11.08 -28.56
C GLY A 750 13.52 11.96 -27.44
N ARG A 751 14.03 13.13 -27.80
CA ARG A 751 14.42 14.19 -26.87
C ARG A 751 13.16 14.91 -26.39
N LEU A 752 12.92 14.83 -25.10
CA LEU A 752 11.81 15.47 -24.41
C LEU A 752 12.30 16.79 -23.80
N GLU A 753 11.67 17.89 -24.14
CA GLU A 753 11.89 19.18 -23.47
C GLU A 753 11.17 19.17 -22.12
N LEU A 754 11.93 19.34 -21.03
CA LEU A 754 11.43 19.21 -19.66
C LEU A 754 10.43 20.31 -19.26
N ALA A 755 10.52 21.48 -19.88
CA ALA A 755 9.63 22.61 -19.58
C ALA A 755 8.22 22.41 -20.18
N THR A 756 8.15 22.00 -21.43
CA THR A 756 6.91 21.95 -22.21
C THR A 756 6.33 20.55 -22.35
N GLY A 757 7.13 19.49 -22.15
CA GLY A 757 6.77 18.11 -22.44
C GLY A 757 6.79 17.75 -23.92
N ALA A 758 7.24 18.64 -24.81
CA ALA A 758 7.31 18.40 -26.24
C ALA A 758 8.49 17.50 -26.60
N PHE A 759 8.29 16.59 -27.56
CA PHE A 759 9.36 15.79 -28.15
C PHE A 759 9.90 16.44 -29.41
N ALA A 760 11.20 16.43 -29.58
CA ALA A 760 11.82 16.74 -30.85
C ALA A 760 11.41 15.70 -31.92
N LEU A 761 11.21 16.15 -33.17
CA LEU A 761 10.94 15.24 -34.28
C LEU A 761 12.19 14.39 -34.58
N ALA A 762 11.96 13.11 -34.83
CA ALA A 762 13.03 12.19 -35.21
C ALA A 762 13.60 12.58 -36.60
N ALA A 763 14.94 12.53 -36.70
CA ALA A 763 15.64 12.86 -37.97
C ALA A 763 15.54 11.73 -39.01
N ASN A 764 15.03 10.57 -38.63
CA ASN A 764 14.87 9.40 -39.49
C ASN A 764 13.50 8.74 -39.24
N ASP A 765 13.11 7.83 -40.14
CA ASP A 765 11.86 7.09 -40.10
C ASP A 765 12.01 5.62 -39.60
N ARG A 766 13.07 5.34 -38.84
CA ARG A 766 13.33 4.00 -38.30
C ARG A 766 12.20 3.54 -37.40
N VAL A 767 11.80 2.28 -37.60
CA VAL A 767 10.85 1.59 -36.74
C VAL A 767 11.56 1.04 -35.50
N THR A 768 11.06 1.37 -34.32
CA THR A 768 11.57 0.88 -33.04
C THR A 768 10.40 0.41 -32.19
N VAL A 769 10.49 -0.79 -31.64
CA VAL A 769 9.48 -1.35 -30.74
C VAL A 769 10.17 -2.08 -29.57
N SER A 770 9.57 -2.06 -28.41
CA SER A 770 9.96 -2.83 -27.25
C SER A 770 8.74 -3.51 -26.66
N HIS A 771 8.87 -4.77 -26.29
CA HIS A 771 7.83 -5.53 -25.59
C HIS A 771 7.50 -4.94 -24.21
N LEU A 772 8.39 -4.12 -23.64
CA LEU A 772 8.16 -3.44 -22.36
C LEU A 772 7.36 -2.15 -22.51
N SER A 773 7.16 -1.62 -23.72
CA SER A 773 6.56 -0.30 -23.91
C SER A 773 5.14 -0.18 -23.33
N ALA A 774 4.32 -1.21 -23.46
CA ALA A 774 2.90 -1.15 -23.12
C ALA A 774 2.52 -1.92 -21.83
N VAL A 775 3.47 -2.45 -21.07
CA VAL A 775 3.20 -3.34 -19.94
C VAL A 775 3.39 -2.67 -18.56
N PHE A 776 3.58 -1.35 -18.52
CA PHE A 776 3.77 -0.56 -17.31
C PHE A 776 2.78 0.61 -17.23
N GLY A 777 1.50 0.38 -17.50
CA GLY A 777 0.45 1.37 -17.38
C GLY A 777 0.26 2.28 -18.61
N LEU A 778 0.99 2.09 -19.71
CA LEU A 778 0.84 2.91 -20.91
C LEU A 778 -0.55 2.75 -21.55
N VAL A 779 -1.08 1.54 -21.59
CA VAL A 779 -2.39 1.25 -22.20
C VAL A 779 -3.48 2.02 -21.47
N GLU A 780 -3.44 1.97 -20.15
CA GLU A 780 -4.38 2.62 -19.24
C GLU A 780 -4.32 4.15 -19.38
N VAL A 781 -3.12 4.70 -19.44
CA VAL A 781 -2.91 6.16 -19.62
C VAL A 781 -3.38 6.62 -21.01
N CYS A 782 -3.00 5.91 -22.08
CA CYS A 782 -3.39 6.28 -23.43
C CYS A 782 -4.90 6.16 -23.64
N ALA A 783 -5.57 5.18 -23.06
CA ALA A 783 -7.02 5.06 -23.12
C ALA A 783 -7.72 6.29 -22.54
N GLU A 784 -7.27 6.74 -21.35
CA GLU A 784 -7.80 7.96 -20.73
C GLU A 784 -7.46 9.23 -21.54
N LEU A 785 -6.21 9.38 -22.01
CA LEU A 785 -5.82 10.56 -22.78
C LEU A 785 -6.62 10.71 -24.07
N VAL A 786 -6.85 9.61 -24.80
CA VAL A 786 -7.68 9.61 -26.03
C VAL A 786 -9.14 9.97 -25.73
N GLN A 787 -9.65 9.60 -24.55
CA GLN A 787 -11.01 9.93 -24.11
C GLN A 787 -11.14 11.39 -23.65
N LEU A 788 -10.11 11.90 -22.94
CA LEU A 788 -10.18 13.19 -22.25
C LEU A 788 -9.73 14.38 -23.11
N LEU A 789 -8.78 14.16 -24.04
CA LEU A 789 -8.14 15.20 -24.83
C LEU A 789 -8.31 14.94 -26.34
N ASP A 790 -8.76 15.97 -27.07
CA ASP A 790 -8.97 15.87 -28.51
C ASP A 790 -7.68 16.20 -29.28
N GLU A 791 -6.85 15.19 -29.52
CA GLU A 791 -5.62 15.27 -30.31
C GLU A 791 -5.63 14.19 -31.43
N PRO A 792 -6.22 14.49 -32.61
CA PRO A 792 -6.45 13.48 -33.64
C PRO A 792 -5.20 12.76 -34.16
N ALA A 793 -4.07 13.47 -34.28
CA ALA A 793 -2.81 12.89 -34.74
C ALA A 793 -2.27 11.87 -33.70
N PHE A 794 -2.36 12.17 -32.43
CA PHE A 794 -2.01 11.24 -31.35
C PHE A 794 -2.91 10.00 -31.34
N ARG A 795 -4.23 10.24 -31.43
CA ARG A 795 -5.21 9.14 -31.48
C ARG A 795 -4.93 8.21 -32.66
N SER A 796 -4.64 8.76 -33.85
CA SER A 796 -4.29 7.97 -35.03
C SER A 796 -3.01 7.15 -34.78
N ALA A 797 -1.94 7.79 -34.28
CA ALA A 797 -0.68 7.12 -34.00
C ALA A 797 -0.81 5.99 -32.93
N TRP A 798 -1.65 6.21 -31.91
CA TRP A 798 -1.94 5.20 -30.92
C TRP A 798 -2.74 4.02 -31.49
N LEU A 799 -3.77 4.29 -32.29
CA LEU A 799 -4.55 3.24 -32.94
C LEU A 799 -3.75 2.43 -33.95
N ASP A 800 -2.83 3.07 -34.68
CA ASP A 800 -1.89 2.36 -35.56
C ASP A 800 -0.96 1.43 -34.75
N TYR A 801 -0.45 1.89 -33.59
CA TYR A 801 0.36 1.07 -32.70
C TYR A 801 -0.45 -0.13 -32.15
N CYS A 802 -1.66 0.11 -31.68
CA CYS A 802 -2.56 -0.92 -31.17
C CYS A 802 -2.91 -1.97 -32.25
N THR A 803 -3.14 -1.54 -33.47
CA THR A 803 -3.51 -2.42 -34.58
C THR A 803 -2.34 -3.26 -35.05
N LEU A 804 -1.14 -2.68 -35.15
CA LEU A 804 0.01 -3.26 -35.84
C LEU A 804 0.96 -4.04 -34.92
N TYR A 805 0.93 -3.82 -33.62
CA TYR A 805 1.88 -4.48 -32.69
C TYR A 805 1.86 -6.00 -32.84
N ASN A 806 0.67 -6.61 -32.78
CA ASN A 806 0.46 -8.06 -32.93
C ASN A 806 0.03 -8.48 -34.34
N ALA A 807 0.03 -7.55 -35.31
CA ALA A 807 -0.42 -7.85 -36.67
C ALA A 807 0.51 -8.88 -37.35
N PRO A 808 0.01 -9.62 -38.35
CA PRO A 808 0.83 -10.48 -39.17
C PRO A 808 2.00 -9.72 -39.82
N ALA A 809 3.16 -10.36 -39.94
CA ALA A 809 4.37 -9.75 -40.51
C ALA A 809 4.18 -9.16 -41.91
N ALA A 810 3.24 -9.71 -42.70
CA ALA A 810 2.88 -9.16 -44.01
C ALA A 810 2.21 -7.79 -43.90
N GLU A 811 1.27 -7.64 -42.99
CA GLU A 811 0.59 -6.38 -42.72
C GLU A 811 1.55 -5.33 -42.14
N GLN A 812 2.42 -5.74 -41.20
CA GLN A 812 3.47 -4.86 -40.66
C GLN A 812 4.40 -4.35 -41.77
N ARG A 813 4.88 -5.23 -42.67
CA ARG A 813 5.70 -4.81 -43.82
C ARG A 813 4.97 -3.85 -44.73
N GLN A 814 3.68 -4.08 -44.98
CA GLN A 814 2.88 -3.19 -45.84
C GLN A 814 2.74 -1.78 -45.20
N ARG A 815 2.50 -1.70 -43.92
CA ARG A 815 2.19 -0.43 -43.22
C ARG A 815 3.43 0.28 -42.70
N LEU A 816 4.43 -0.45 -42.24
CA LEU A 816 5.63 0.08 -41.61
C LEU A 816 6.89 -0.04 -42.45
N GLY A 817 6.84 -0.75 -43.58
CA GLY A 817 7.97 -1.02 -44.47
C GLY A 817 8.80 -2.26 -44.02
N GLU A 818 8.63 -2.71 -42.80
CA GLU A 818 9.33 -3.88 -42.25
C GLU A 818 8.44 -4.64 -41.25
N ALA A 819 8.78 -5.88 -40.97
CA ALA A 819 8.18 -6.62 -39.89
C ALA A 819 8.83 -6.23 -38.55
N LEU A 820 8.01 -6.13 -37.49
CA LEU A 820 8.51 -5.79 -36.17
C LEU A 820 9.43 -6.89 -35.62
N ARG A 821 10.45 -6.46 -34.88
CA ARG A 821 11.35 -7.32 -34.12
C ARG A 821 11.36 -6.89 -32.67
N GLY A 822 11.20 -7.85 -31.74
CA GLY A 822 11.15 -7.56 -30.30
C GLY A 822 9.76 -7.15 -29.81
N ASN A 823 8.71 -7.41 -30.61
CA ASN A 823 7.31 -7.29 -30.20
C ASN A 823 6.80 -8.58 -29.55
N ASN A 824 7.47 -9.04 -28.49
CA ASN A 824 7.11 -10.22 -27.71
C ASN A 824 5.88 -9.95 -26.81
N LEU A 825 5.51 -10.90 -25.96
CA LEU A 825 4.36 -10.85 -25.05
C LEU A 825 3.03 -10.67 -25.79
N ARG A 826 2.85 -11.45 -26.86
CA ARG A 826 1.67 -11.37 -27.74
C ARG A 826 0.34 -11.47 -26.96
N GLN A 827 0.27 -12.34 -25.95
CA GLN A 827 -0.91 -12.50 -25.11
C GLN A 827 -1.20 -11.22 -24.31
N ALA A 828 -0.19 -10.67 -23.64
CA ALA A 828 -0.31 -9.43 -22.90
C ALA A 828 -0.74 -8.25 -23.78
N HIS A 829 -0.25 -8.20 -25.01
CA HIS A 829 -0.54 -7.14 -25.97
C HIS A 829 -1.84 -7.36 -26.78
N SER A 830 -2.58 -8.46 -26.54
CA SER A 830 -3.91 -8.65 -27.14
C SER A 830 -4.89 -7.53 -26.79
N ARG A 831 -4.70 -6.91 -25.60
CA ARG A 831 -5.46 -5.73 -25.15
C ARG A 831 -5.27 -4.49 -26.04
N LEU A 832 -4.13 -4.34 -26.70
CA LEU A 832 -3.92 -3.30 -27.74
C LEU A 832 -4.86 -3.54 -28.93
N THR A 833 -4.87 -4.77 -29.44
CA THR A 833 -5.77 -5.17 -30.52
C THR A 833 -7.23 -5.02 -30.12
N ALA A 834 -7.59 -5.34 -28.86
CA ALA A 834 -8.94 -5.15 -28.33
C ALA A 834 -9.32 -3.66 -28.25
N PHE A 835 -8.42 -2.80 -27.84
CA PHE A 835 -8.64 -1.34 -27.82
C PHE A 835 -8.90 -0.78 -29.22
N ALA A 836 -8.07 -1.17 -30.21
CA ALA A 836 -8.27 -0.78 -31.59
C ALA A 836 -9.61 -1.30 -32.15
N ALA A 837 -9.94 -2.57 -31.86
CA ALA A 837 -11.21 -3.18 -32.27
C ALA A 837 -12.42 -2.42 -31.72
N ARG A 838 -12.43 -2.11 -30.43
CA ARG A 838 -13.50 -1.35 -29.77
C ARG A 838 -13.66 0.04 -30.37
N THR A 839 -12.53 0.75 -30.53
CA THR A 839 -12.53 2.13 -31.01
C THR A 839 -13.00 2.25 -32.47
N ASN A 840 -12.63 1.28 -33.30
CA ASN A 840 -12.98 1.27 -34.72
C ASN A 840 -14.30 0.52 -35.02
N GLY A 841 -14.93 -0.14 -34.07
CA GLY A 841 -16.07 -1.01 -34.29
C GLY A 841 -15.75 -2.24 -35.16
N ASP A 842 -14.50 -2.73 -35.15
CA ASP A 842 -14.02 -3.78 -36.05
C ASP A 842 -14.12 -5.17 -35.40
N ALA A 843 -15.15 -5.92 -35.82
CA ALA A 843 -15.38 -7.30 -35.34
C ALA A 843 -14.26 -8.30 -35.75
N ALA A 844 -13.52 -8.04 -36.83
CA ALA A 844 -12.41 -8.91 -37.23
C ALA A 844 -11.20 -8.72 -36.28
N LEU A 845 -10.91 -7.47 -35.92
CA LEU A 845 -9.93 -7.16 -34.88
C LEU A 845 -10.33 -7.71 -33.52
N ALA A 846 -11.61 -7.66 -33.15
CA ALA A 846 -12.11 -8.22 -31.90
C ALA A 846 -11.85 -9.73 -31.80
N ARG A 847 -12.17 -10.48 -32.86
CA ARG A 847 -11.84 -11.92 -32.95
C ARG A 847 -10.33 -12.18 -32.98
N ARG A 848 -9.54 -11.26 -33.58
CA ARG A 848 -8.08 -11.35 -33.56
C ARG A 848 -7.54 -11.17 -32.15
N ALA A 849 -8.03 -10.21 -31.39
CA ALA A 849 -7.64 -9.97 -30.01
C ALA A 849 -7.84 -11.22 -29.13
N TRP A 850 -9.00 -11.88 -29.24
CA TRP A 850 -9.25 -13.13 -28.52
C TRP A 850 -8.34 -14.28 -28.95
N ARG A 851 -8.05 -14.42 -30.24
CA ARG A 851 -7.06 -15.44 -30.69
C ARG A 851 -5.67 -15.16 -30.12
N GLU A 852 -5.23 -13.89 -30.15
CA GLU A 852 -3.95 -13.47 -29.56
C GLU A 852 -3.88 -13.77 -28.07
N PHE A 853 -4.97 -13.52 -27.35
CA PHE A 853 -5.08 -13.80 -25.91
C PHE A 853 -5.06 -15.30 -25.62
N ILE A 854 -5.79 -16.11 -26.37
CA ILE A 854 -5.92 -17.55 -26.10
C ILE A 854 -4.68 -18.32 -26.56
N GLU A 855 -4.19 -18.06 -27.79
CA GLU A 855 -3.06 -18.77 -28.38
C GLU A 855 -1.72 -18.36 -27.78
N GLY A 856 -1.61 -17.09 -27.28
CA GLY A 856 -0.35 -16.55 -26.78
C GLY A 856 0.77 -16.53 -27.86
N GLU A 857 2.02 -16.72 -27.44
CA GLU A 857 3.20 -16.66 -28.33
C GLU A 857 3.44 -17.99 -29.10
N ARG A 858 2.99 -19.11 -28.54
CA ARG A 858 3.29 -20.46 -29.03
C ARG A 858 2.08 -21.40 -29.03
N GLY A 859 0.87 -20.86 -28.99
CA GLY A 859 -0.33 -21.65 -28.89
C GLY A 859 -0.54 -22.33 -27.53
N ASP A 860 0.27 -22.01 -26.52
CA ASP A 860 0.24 -22.63 -25.21
C ASP A 860 0.77 -21.67 -24.13
N SER A 861 -0.10 -20.87 -23.54
CA SER A 861 0.23 -20.17 -22.31
C SER A 861 -0.29 -20.98 -21.11
N GLY A 862 0.49 -21.01 -20.01
CA GLY A 862 0.11 -21.76 -18.81
C GLY A 862 -1.29 -21.39 -18.31
N LEU A 863 -1.65 -20.10 -18.32
CA LEU A 863 -2.97 -19.61 -17.90
C LEU A 863 -4.09 -19.79 -18.94
N SER A 864 -3.79 -20.22 -20.15
CA SER A 864 -4.80 -20.64 -21.14
C SER A 864 -5.36 -22.05 -20.87
N ARG A 865 -4.69 -22.82 -19.98
CA ARG A 865 -5.15 -24.10 -19.48
C ARG A 865 -5.97 -23.93 -18.20
N PRO A 866 -6.80 -24.89 -17.80
CA PRO A 866 -7.39 -24.88 -16.47
C PRO A 866 -6.28 -24.69 -15.41
N PRO A 867 -6.45 -23.76 -14.48
CA PRO A 867 -5.43 -23.48 -13.48
C PRO A 867 -5.38 -24.63 -12.48
N GLU A 868 -4.21 -25.24 -12.32
CA GLU A 868 -3.98 -26.32 -11.38
C GLU A 868 -2.76 -26.03 -10.52
N SER A 869 -2.91 -26.24 -9.22
CA SER A 869 -1.81 -26.35 -8.28
C SER A 869 -1.72 -27.78 -7.76
N ARG A 870 -0.51 -28.18 -7.36
CA ARG A 870 -0.32 -29.44 -6.67
C ARG A 870 0.11 -29.20 -5.23
N ARG A 871 -0.31 -30.07 -4.33
CA ARG A 871 0.17 -30.06 -2.94
C ARG A 871 1.48 -30.83 -2.84
N VAL A 872 2.57 -30.15 -2.47
CA VAL A 872 3.85 -30.76 -2.17
C VAL A 872 3.95 -31.04 -0.68
N ASN A 873 4.35 -32.26 -0.33
CA ASN A 873 4.44 -32.72 1.07
C ASN A 873 5.72 -33.56 1.24
N GLY A 874 6.09 -33.77 2.49
CA GLY A 874 7.20 -34.66 2.84
C GLY A 874 8.48 -33.92 3.17
N PRO A 875 9.64 -34.61 3.08
CA PRO A 875 10.92 -34.05 3.55
C PRO A 875 11.52 -32.98 2.63
N ASP A 876 10.99 -32.82 1.40
CA ASP A 876 11.48 -31.85 0.43
C ASP A 876 10.98 -30.43 0.72
N VAL A 877 9.97 -30.27 1.60
CA VAL A 877 9.43 -28.98 2.02
C VAL A 877 9.33 -28.88 3.52
N LEU A 878 9.58 -27.68 4.08
CA LEU A 878 9.47 -27.43 5.52
C LEU A 878 8.04 -27.68 6.06
N ARG A 879 7.04 -27.39 5.25
CA ARG A 879 5.61 -27.62 5.52
C ARG A 879 4.91 -27.90 4.21
N PRO A 880 3.72 -28.53 4.21
CA PRO A 880 2.95 -28.69 2.98
C PRO A 880 2.66 -27.35 2.30
N VAL A 881 2.93 -27.27 0.98
CA VAL A 881 2.77 -26.03 0.18
C VAL A 881 2.00 -26.32 -1.10
N ASP A 882 1.27 -25.32 -1.58
CA ASP A 882 0.66 -25.35 -2.90
C ASP A 882 1.65 -24.82 -3.93
N GLU A 883 1.86 -25.61 -4.98
CA GLU A 883 2.81 -25.32 -6.04
C GLU A 883 2.11 -25.23 -7.40
N ALA A 884 2.40 -24.17 -8.13
CA ALA A 884 2.11 -24.04 -9.54
C ALA A 884 3.39 -23.59 -10.25
N ALA A 885 4.23 -24.55 -10.60
CA ALA A 885 5.60 -24.31 -11.09
C ALA A 885 5.67 -23.50 -12.41
N TRP A 886 4.55 -23.37 -13.12
CA TRP A 886 4.39 -22.60 -14.35
C TRP A 886 4.00 -21.15 -14.11
N VAL A 887 3.67 -20.75 -12.88
CA VAL A 887 3.28 -19.38 -12.53
C VAL A 887 4.51 -18.50 -12.37
N SER A 888 4.46 -17.32 -12.97
CA SER A 888 5.36 -16.20 -12.69
C SER A 888 4.52 -14.94 -12.44
N THR A 889 4.97 -14.05 -11.58
CA THR A 889 4.21 -12.86 -11.20
C THR A 889 3.98 -11.95 -12.40
N ASN A 890 5.01 -11.69 -13.20
CA ASN A 890 4.91 -10.94 -14.43
C ASN A 890 3.88 -11.53 -15.41
N GLY A 891 3.93 -12.86 -15.61
CA GLY A 891 3.00 -13.57 -16.49
C GLY A 891 1.56 -13.48 -15.98
N THR A 892 1.36 -13.63 -14.68
CA THR A 892 0.03 -13.56 -14.05
C THR A 892 -0.57 -12.16 -14.14
N ALA A 893 0.20 -11.12 -13.80
CA ALA A 893 -0.25 -9.73 -13.87
C ALA A 893 -0.64 -9.34 -15.29
N GLN A 894 0.21 -9.65 -16.28
CA GLN A 894 -0.06 -9.30 -17.68
C GLN A 894 -1.20 -10.11 -18.28
N TRP A 895 -1.32 -11.40 -17.94
CA TRP A 895 -2.48 -12.19 -18.33
C TRP A 895 -3.77 -11.62 -17.71
N GLY A 896 -3.74 -11.28 -16.42
CA GLY A 896 -4.89 -10.72 -15.72
C GLY A 896 -5.35 -9.39 -16.31
N LEU A 897 -4.42 -8.49 -16.61
CA LEU A 897 -4.74 -7.21 -17.28
C LEU A 897 -5.34 -7.44 -18.67
N ALA A 898 -4.73 -8.33 -19.49
CA ALA A 898 -5.24 -8.63 -20.82
C ALA A 898 -6.63 -9.30 -20.77
N ALA A 899 -6.89 -10.19 -19.81
CA ALA A 899 -8.18 -10.82 -19.59
C ALA A 899 -9.27 -9.78 -19.25
N ILE A 900 -8.98 -8.92 -18.27
CA ILE A 900 -9.90 -7.88 -17.80
C ILE A 900 -10.24 -6.90 -18.94
N GLU A 901 -9.23 -6.42 -19.64
CA GLU A 901 -9.40 -5.43 -20.69
C GLU A 901 -10.06 -6.02 -21.95
N CYS A 902 -9.72 -7.25 -22.36
CA CYS A 902 -10.41 -7.94 -23.46
C CYS A 902 -11.88 -8.20 -23.14
N LEU A 903 -12.21 -8.62 -21.89
CA LEU A 903 -13.61 -8.78 -21.46
C LEU A 903 -14.38 -7.45 -21.53
N ALA A 904 -13.79 -6.34 -21.13
CA ALA A 904 -14.41 -5.03 -21.15
C ALA A 904 -14.59 -4.48 -22.57
N LEU A 905 -13.56 -4.62 -23.42
CA LEU A 905 -13.51 -3.98 -24.73
C LEU A 905 -14.19 -4.80 -25.83
N VAL A 906 -14.03 -6.13 -25.83
CA VAL A 906 -14.47 -7.03 -26.90
C VAL A 906 -15.13 -8.31 -26.36
N GLY A 907 -15.67 -8.28 -25.14
CA GLY A 907 -16.27 -9.43 -24.50
C GLY A 907 -17.43 -10.07 -25.27
N GLU A 908 -18.14 -9.32 -26.11
CA GLU A 908 -19.21 -9.82 -26.99
C GLU A 908 -18.69 -10.74 -28.12
N SER A 909 -17.38 -10.66 -28.41
CA SER A 909 -16.72 -11.46 -29.46
C SER A 909 -15.91 -12.63 -28.89
N ILE A 910 -16.10 -12.99 -27.61
CA ILE A 910 -15.40 -14.12 -26.98
C ILE A 910 -15.79 -15.42 -27.68
N PRO A 911 -14.85 -16.30 -28.07
CA PRO A 911 -15.17 -17.61 -28.66
C PRO A 911 -15.88 -18.52 -27.64
N GLU A 912 -16.89 -19.29 -28.12
CA GLU A 912 -17.69 -20.19 -27.27
C GLU A 912 -16.90 -21.38 -26.71
N ASP A 913 -15.77 -21.72 -27.34
CA ASP A 913 -14.92 -22.87 -27.01
C ASP A 913 -13.82 -22.56 -25.99
N VAL A 914 -13.81 -21.39 -25.41
CA VAL A 914 -12.92 -21.05 -24.28
C VAL A 914 -13.33 -21.90 -23.07
N ARG A 915 -12.43 -22.80 -22.64
CA ARG A 915 -12.65 -23.74 -21.53
C ARG A 915 -11.63 -23.54 -20.41
#